data_8e68f3c783947303680b6c811d81c935
#
_entry.id   8e68f3c783947303680b6c811d81c935
#
_cell.length_a   1.000
_cell.length_b   1.000
_cell.length_c   1.000
_cell.angle_alpha   90.00
_cell.angle_beta   90.00
_cell.angle_gamma   90.00
#
_symmetry.space_group_name_H-M   'P 1'
#
loop_
_entity.id
_entity.type
_entity.pdbx_description
1 polymer ?
#
loop_
_entity_poly.entity_id
_entity_poly.type
_entity_poly.pdbx_seq_one_letter_code
_entity_poly.pdbx_strand_id
1 'polypeptide(L)'
;LENKPLRQTNTFDIQNLLLKVLRNWYWVLASLLIALAAAFFVNRYTIPAFEVSSSVMIIKPVEQGASASALLYGEEPFQGSRGLTNESVLIKTKSLVAQTLQKLDFQVSYYQQGNVKLTEVYKSLSPFIVNFDSAAINTPYGVLIKVTPTSNKTYTLSSENLYWNGLFVSKEFKSGKSYNISDFRFTISFKHGEVDTPNELLFRISRPEDLASSYAGRLDVSSMPGGASALVLKIGGNTPEKEKEFLNAHMETYKQNNLDIKNSNAINTLGFIDDQLQQISDSLYFIESRLEEFKRGNSRLDISSEGNKFAQQVQSLEEQKASLLLNQKYYDYLKVYLRKGKALDQLVIPSNLGIQDPVLNGLIGNLVTLQGEVETISQQDLNANPIVTNELKIKRQQVAELSSNILENLRNIEAANSIAINELNKRINVASAQLQRLPAAERKLINIQRLYSLSENLYVFLMEKRTEAGIAKAANTSDVTILSEAHVSAQTAPNTSKNYITALLLGLALPVGLIFLKDYFNNRVASQEDILKYTALPILGIVGHNRKESSTLIDQNPKSALAEAFRTVRSNLRFMVNQDTHGGKLIVVTSSVSGEGKTFSAKNLAYIFAISGERTLLINADMRKPNNNTDFGVLSSLGLSNYLAGYATMEDVIHQTLQENLFILPSGDIPPNPSELLLNRRMDELVKLLRNSYDYIILDTPPVGILSDGLELMQIADANIFMVRQDYTLKSFLNNIQQQFESGKIRNTAILFNDVDYRKLNYGYGYGYGYGYGYYSDDMENQPWWKKFKF
;
A
#
# COMPACT_ATOMS: atom_id res chain seq x y z
N LEU A 1 -2.41 7.26 -60.50
CA LEU A 1 -2.77 6.79 -59.16
C LEU A 1 -1.75 7.40 -58.22
N GLU A 2 -2.16 8.49 -57.53
CA GLU A 2 -1.34 9.21 -56.54
C GLU A 2 -0.99 8.27 -55.40
N ASN A 3 0.32 8.22 -55.09
CA ASN A 3 0.85 7.54 -53.91
C ASN A 3 0.28 8.15 -52.62
N LYS A 4 -0.80 7.58 -52.10
CA LYS A 4 -1.22 7.86 -50.72
C LYS A 4 -0.24 7.18 -49.80
N PRO A 5 0.47 7.91 -48.91
CA PRO A 5 1.34 7.29 -47.91
C PRO A 5 0.53 6.37 -47.00
N LEU A 6 1.00 5.14 -46.82
CA LEU A 6 0.46 4.20 -45.85
C LEU A 6 0.48 4.88 -44.47
N ARG A 7 -0.68 5.26 -43.95
CA ARG A 7 -0.83 5.85 -42.62
C ARG A 7 -0.51 4.75 -41.58
N GLN A 8 0.72 4.71 -41.13
CA GLN A 8 1.05 4.07 -39.86
C GLN A 8 0.50 4.91 -38.69
N THR A 9 -0.78 4.92 -38.49
CA THR A 9 -1.37 5.41 -37.25
C THR A 9 -1.68 4.19 -36.40
N ASN A 10 -0.85 3.95 -35.40
CA ASN A 10 -1.21 3.11 -34.24
C ASN A 10 -2.32 3.81 -33.45
N THR A 11 -3.44 4.08 -34.05
CA THR A 11 -4.63 4.52 -33.34
C THR A 11 -5.23 3.27 -32.70
N PHE A 12 -5.20 3.25 -31.37
CA PHE A 12 -5.95 2.29 -30.58
C PHE A 12 -7.41 2.34 -31.00
N ASP A 13 -7.87 1.34 -31.68
CA ASP A 13 -9.27 1.25 -32.10
C ASP A 13 -10.10 0.69 -30.94
N ILE A 14 -10.55 1.63 -30.08
CA ILE A 14 -11.35 1.35 -28.88
C ILE A 14 -12.67 0.66 -29.26
N GLN A 15 -13.24 0.97 -30.44
CA GLN A 15 -14.50 0.38 -30.90
C GLN A 15 -14.35 -1.12 -31.21
N ASN A 16 -13.28 -1.49 -31.89
CA ASN A 16 -12.96 -2.90 -32.17
C ASN A 16 -12.67 -3.70 -30.88
N LEU A 17 -12.01 -3.07 -29.90
CA LEU A 17 -11.77 -3.68 -28.61
C LEU A 17 -13.07 -3.91 -27.84
N LEU A 18 -13.97 -2.92 -27.81
CA LEU A 18 -15.29 -3.06 -27.21
C LEU A 18 -16.10 -4.19 -27.81
N LEU A 19 -16.13 -4.30 -29.14
CA LEU A 19 -16.83 -5.38 -29.84
C LEU A 19 -16.24 -6.77 -29.53
N LYS A 20 -14.92 -6.88 -29.37
CA LYS A 20 -14.26 -8.11 -28.97
C LYS A 20 -14.59 -8.50 -27.53
N VAL A 21 -14.64 -7.52 -26.61
CA VAL A 21 -15.06 -7.73 -25.21
C VAL A 21 -16.52 -8.17 -25.17
N LEU A 22 -17.42 -7.49 -25.90
CA LEU A 22 -18.82 -7.86 -25.98
C LEU A 22 -19.02 -9.27 -26.56
N ARG A 23 -18.23 -9.67 -27.53
CA ARG A 23 -18.28 -11.04 -28.10
C ARG A 23 -17.83 -12.10 -27.10
N ASN A 24 -16.94 -11.74 -26.17
CA ASN A 24 -16.41 -12.61 -25.14
C ASN A 24 -16.98 -12.27 -23.74
N TRP A 25 -18.16 -11.70 -23.67
CA TRP A 25 -18.80 -11.21 -22.43
C TRP A 25 -18.90 -12.29 -21.34
N TYR A 26 -19.01 -13.56 -21.73
CA TYR A 26 -19.07 -14.69 -20.81
C TYR A 26 -17.78 -14.86 -19.97
N TRP A 27 -16.59 -14.57 -20.54
CA TRP A 27 -15.35 -14.55 -19.78
C TRP A 27 -15.31 -13.41 -18.78
N VAL A 28 -15.85 -12.26 -19.15
CA VAL A 28 -15.97 -11.09 -18.26
C VAL A 28 -16.94 -11.42 -17.12
N LEU A 29 -18.09 -12.03 -17.44
CA LEU A 29 -19.07 -12.43 -16.43
C LEU A 29 -18.50 -13.50 -15.50
N ALA A 30 -17.85 -14.52 -16.02
CA ALA A 30 -17.23 -15.59 -15.22
C ALA A 30 -16.14 -15.03 -14.28
N SER A 31 -15.26 -14.17 -14.79
CA SER A 31 -14.22 -13.50 -14.00
C SER A 31 -14.82 -12.63 -12.89
N LEU A 32 -15.87 -11.89 -13.22
CA LEU A 32 -16.57 -11.03 -12.25
C LEU A 32 -17.22 -11.86 -11.13
N LEU A 33 -17.90 -12.95 -11.48
CA LEU A 33 -18.52 -13.84 -10.50
C LEU A 33 -17.47 -14.48 -9.58
N ILE A 34 -16.33 -14.93 -10.13
CA ILE A 34 -15.23 -15.51 -9.34
C ILE A 34 -14.64 -14.43 -8.41
N ALA A 35 -14.40 -13.21 -8.90
CA ALA A 35 -13.86 -12.11 -8.10
C ALA A 35 -14.82 -11.70 -6.96
N LEU A 36 -16.12 -11.61 -7.25
CA LEU A 36 -17.14 -11.31 -6.23
C LEU A 36 -17.28 -12.43 -5.21
N ALA A 37 -17.22 -13.69 -5.63
CA ALA A 37 -17.22 -14.84 -4.72
C ALA A 37 -15.97 -14.80 -3.81
N ALA A 38 -14.79 -14.52 -4.37
CA ALA A 38 -13.57 -14.38 -3.58
C ALA A 38 -13.70 -13.23 -2.55
N ALA A 39 -14.22 -12.06 -2.95
CA ALA A 39 -14.47 -10.94 -2.04
C ALA A 39 -15.48 -11.32 -0.94
N PHE A 40 -16.53 -12.07 -1.28
CA PHE A 40 -17.48 -12.58 -0.28
C PHE A 40 -16.80 -13.49 0.73
N PHE A 41 -15.97 -14.44 0.29
CA PHE A 41 -15.23 -15.31 1.20
C PHE A 41 -14.24 -14.53 2.06
N VAL A 42 -13.50 -13.57 1.48
CA VAL A 42 -12.60 -12.70 2.26
C VAL A 42 -13.40 -11.94 3.31
N ASN A 43 -14.50 -11.29 2.95
CA ASN A 43 -15.32 -10.54 3.91
C ASN A 43 -15.94 -11.44 4.98
N ARG A 44 -16.32 -12.67 4.65
CA ARG A 44 -16.93 -13.64 5.59
C ARG A 44 -15.94 -14.21 6.57
N TYR A 45 -14.70 -14.48 6.13
CA TYR A 45 -13.71 -15.19 6.94
C TYR A 45 -12.65 -14.28 7.56
N THR A 46 -12.56 -13.01 7.20
CA THR A 46 -11.69 -12.05 7.90
C THR A 46 -12.20 -11.82 9.32
N ILE A 47 -11.30 -11.82 10.30
CA ILE A 47 -11.62 -11.50 11.70
C ILE A 47 -11.96 -10.00 11.76
N PRO A 48 -13.10 -9.59 12.34
CA PRO A 48 -13.43 -8.19 12.50
C PRO A 48 -12.39 -7.48 13.36
N ALA A 49 -11.91 -6.34 12.90
CA ALA A 49 -11.05 -5.45 13.65
C ALA A 49 -11.74 -4.08 13.79
N PHE A 50 -11.64 -3.51 14.97
CA PHE A 50 -12.29 -2.26 15.32
C PHE A 50 -11.23 -1.25 15.75
N GLU A 51 -11.47 0.01 15.47
CA GLU A 51 -10.74 1.14 16.04
C GLU A 51 -11.56 1.71 17.18
N VAL A 52 -10.95 1.80 18.35
CA VAL A 52 -11.52 2.45 19.53
C VAL A 52 -10.79 3.76 19.74
N SER A 53 -11.51 4.84 19.97
CA SER A 53 -10.96 6.17 20.20
C SER A 53 -11.48 6.79 21.48
N SER A 54 -10.65 7.65 22.07
CA SER A 54 -10.96 8.49 23.23
C SER A 54 -10.24 9.83 23.07
N SER A 55 -10.56 10.82 23.88
CA SER A 55 -9.87 12.11 23.81
C SER A 55 -9.66 12.72 25.19
N VAL A 56 -8.50 13.37 25.34
CA VAL A 56 -8.13 14.11 26.55
C VAL A 56 -7.75 15.54 26.17
N MET A 57 -8.11 16.48 27.03
CA MET A 57 -7.69 17.87 26.96
C MET A 57 -6.63 18.15 28.02
N ILE A 58 -5.59 18.89 27.64
CA ILE A 58 -4.50 19.29 28.52
C ILE A 58 -4.62 20.79 28.75
N ILE A 59 -5.08 21.16 29.96
CA ILE A 59 -5.25 22.56 30.38
C ILE A 59 -4.01 22.93 31.19
N LYS A 60 -2.96 23.44 30.53
CA LYS A 60 -1.86 24.05 31.25
C LYS A 60 -2.32 25.44 31.70
N PRO A 61 -2.23 25.79 32.99
CA PRO A 61 -2.46 27.16 33.45
C PRO A 61 -1.52 28.06 32.65
N VAL A 62 -2.05 29.09 32.01
CA VAL A 62 -1.23 30.15 31.46
C VAL A 62 -0.53 30.79 32.68
N GLU A 63 0.79 30.55 32.83
CA GLU A 63 1.57 31.29 33.81
C GLU A 63 1.35 32.78 33.51
N GLN A 64 0.68 33.44 34.44
CA GLN A 64 0.51 34.92 34.42
C GLN A 64 1.90 35.57 34.63
N GLY A 65 2.73 35.46 33.67
CA GLY A 65 4.07 35.99 33.58
C GLY A 65 4.56 35.75 32.18
N ALA A 66 3.82 36.27 31.19
CA ALA A 66 4.45 36.47 29.87
C ALA A 66 5.64 37.37 30.16
N SER A 67 6.85 36.76 30.24
CA SER A 67 8.08 37.46 30.47
C SER A 67 8.20 38.59 29.44
N ALA A 68 8.62 39.76 29.85
CA ALA A 68 8.90 40.92 28.98
C ALA A 68 9.79 40.55 27.78
N SER A 69 10.48 39.41 27.85
CA SER A 69 11.26 38.83 26.77
C SER A 69 10.39 38.26 25.61
N ALA A 70 9.23 37.68 25.88
CA ALA A 70 8.32 37.21 24.81
C ALA A 70 7.70 38.39 24.03
N LEU A 71 7.51 39.51 24.68
CA LEU A 71 7.03 40.74 24.06
C LEU A 71 8.15 41.48 23.26
N LEU A 72 9.42 41.30 23.63
CA LEU A 72 10.57 42.02 23.01
C LEU A 72 11.20 41.26 21.84
N TYR A 73 11.08 39.91 21.79
CA TYR A 73 11.76 39.09 20.77
C TYR A 73 10.82 38.41 19.79
N GLY A 74 9.51 38.71 19.82
CA GLY A 74 8.58 38.24 18.80
C GLY A 74 8.53 36.71 18.69
N GLU A 75 8.65 35.97 19.78
CA GLU A 75 8.43 34.53 19.77
C GLU A 75 6.94 34.27 19.48
N GLU A 76 6.71 33.75 18.30
CA GLU A 76 5.39 33.38 17.79
C GLU A 76 4.67 32.41 18.74
N PRO A 77 3.31 32.36 18.72
CA PRO A 77 2.49 31.54 19.60
C PRO A 77 2.57 30.02 19.30
N PHE A 78 3.71 29.54 18.78
CA PHE A 78 3.94 28.12 18.44
C PHE A 78 4.30 27.22 19.66
N GLN A 79 4.35 27.71 20.87
CA GLN A 79 4.66 26.86 22.04
C GLN A 79 3.55 25.84 22.36
N GLY A 80 2.32 26.05 21.92
CA GLY A 80 1.22 25.11 22.12
C GLY A 80 1.42 23.73 21.47
N SER A 81 1.98 23.70 20.27
CA SER A 81 2.17 22.45 19.53
C SER A 81 3.33 21.59 20.06
N ARG A 82 4.41 22.19 20.51
CA ARG A 82 5.56 21.45 21.10
C ARG A 82 5.18 20.81 22.44
N GLY A 83 4.39 21.48 23.27
CA GLY A 83 3.88 20.93 24.52
C GLY A 83 3.02 19.68 24.29
N LEU A 84 2.10 19.70 23.33
CA LEU A 84 1.23 18.58 22.99
C LEU A 84 1.98 17.41 22.38
N THR A 85 3.03 17.66 21.60
CA THR A 85 3.88 16.61 21.04
C THR A 85 4.57 15.83 22.15
N ASN A 86 5.14 16.49 23.13
CA ASN A 86 5.80 15.84 24.26
C ASN A 86 4.80 15.01 25.10
N GLU A 87 3.60 15.54 25.34
CA GLU A 87 2.55 14.81 26.06
C GLU A 87 2.06 13.57 25.26
N SER A 88 1.97 13.69 23.93
CA SER A 88 1.62 12.54 23.09
C SER A 88 2.64 11.41 23.17
N VAL A 89 3.92 11.75 23.31
CA VAL A 89 5.02 10.79 23.51
C VAL A 89 4.92 10.16 24.91
N LEU A 90 4.68 10.95 25.96
CA LEU A 90 4.53 10.45 27.33
C LEU A 90 3.38 9.43 27.46
N ILE A 91 2.22 9.72 26.86
CA ILE A 91 1.06 8.84 26.85
C ILE A 91 1.39 7.49 26.17
N LYS A 92 2.22 7.49 25.14
CA LYS A 92 2.64 6.27 24.42
C LYS A 92 3.73 5.46 25.13
N THR A 93 4.29 5.94 26.24
CA THR A 93 5.40 5.25 26.91
C THR A 93 5.03 3.85 27.37
N LYS A 94 5.94 2.90 27.15
CA LYS A 94 5.78 1.51 27.62
C LYS A 94 5.58 1.46 29.13
N SER A 95 6.20 2.37 29.90
CA SER A 95 6.05 2.46 31.35
C SER A 95 4.61 2.78 31.76
N LEU A 96 4.02 3.82 31.16
CA LEU A 96 2.64 4.21 31.46
C LEU A 96 1.64 3.14 31.02
N VAL A 97 1.87 2.53 29.84
CA VAL A 97 1.08 1.39 29.37
C VAL A 97 1.21 0.20 30.32
N ALA A 98 2.42 -0.12 30.79
CA ALA A 98 2.63 -1.20 31.76
C ALA A 98 1.92 -0.93 33.09
N GLN A 99 1.98 0.30 33.63
CA GLN A 99 1.25 0.71 34.84
C GLN A 99 -0.27 0.56 34.65
N THR A 100 -0.77 0.91 33.46
CA THR A 100 -2.20 0.71 33.12
C THR A 100 -2.56 -0.76 33.11
N LEU A 101 -1.76 -1.59 32.44
CA LEU A 101 -2.01 -3.02 32.31
C LEU A 101 -1.89 -3.78 33.63
N GLN A 102 -1.10 -3.28 34.60
CA GLN A 102 -1.06 -3.81 35.95
C GLN A 102 -2.39 -3.68 36.70
N LYS A 103 -3.19 -2.64 36.36
CA LYS A 103 -4.53 -2.42 36.93
C LYS A 103 -5.61 -3.27 36.25
N LEU A 104 -5.26 -3.91 35.11
CA LEU A 104 -6.16 -4.67 34.26
C LEU A 104 -5.73 -6.15 34.19
N ASP A 105 -6.69 -7.05 34.30
CA ASP A 105 -6.44 -8.49 34.20
C ASP A 105 -6.31 -8.97 32.73
N PHE A 106 -5.43 -8.34 31.96
CA PHE A 106 -5.27 -8.60 30.52
C PHE A 106 -4.20 -9.65 30.20
N GLN A 107 -3.52 -10.16 31.22
CA GLN A 107 -2.49 -11.18 31.00
C GLN A 107 -3.07 -12.48 30.44
N VAL A 108 -4.35 -12.78 30.73
CA VAL A 108 -5.06 -13.93 30.16
C VAL A 108 -5.98 -13.48 29.05
N SER A 109 -5.70 -13.94 27.82
CA SER A 109 -6.61 -13.80 26.66
C SER A 109 -7.37 -15.10 26.45
N TYR A 110 -8.68 -14.99 26.20
CA TYR A 110 -9.59 -16.10 25.99
C TYR A 110 -9.93 -16.20 24.51
N TYR A 111 -10.02 -17.43 24.00
CA TYR A 111 -10.32 -17.68 22.60
C TYR A 111 -11.37 -18.78 22.47
N GLN A 112 -12.16 -18.66 21.42
CA GLN A 112 -13.13 -19.65 21.01
C GLN A 112 -12.83 -20.09 19.58
N GLN A 113 -12.66 -21.39 19.40
CA GLN A 113 -12.42 -21.98 18.08
C GLN A 113 -13.76 -22.20 17.40
N GLY A 114 -14.02 -21.43 16.35
CA GLY A 114 -15.11 -21.71 15.44
C GLY A 114 -14.68 -22.73 14.37
N ASN A 115 -15.59 -23.07 13.44
CA ASN A 115 -15.31 -24.07 12.38
C ASN A 115 -14.10 -23.70 11.48
N VAL A 116 -13.77 -22.41 11.35
CA VAL A 116 -12.71 -21.94 10.42
C VAL A 116 -11.72 -21.00 11.10
N LYS A 117 -12.11 -20.27 12.14
CA LYS A 117 -11.27 -19.22 12.74
C LYS A 117 -11.26 -19.28 14.26
N LEU A 118 -10.11 -18.93 14.84
CA LEU A 118 -9.93 -18.67 16.26
C LEU A 118 -10.29 -17.20 16.54
N THR A 119 -11.24 -16.96 17.43
CA THR A 119 -11.72 -15.62 17.75
C THR A 119 -11.42 -15.31 19.22
N GLU A 120 -10.79 -14.17 19.51
CA GLU A 120 -10.61 -13.69 20.88
C GLU A 120 -11.96 -13.26 21.44
N VAL A 121 -12.26 -13.70 22.66
CA VAL A 121 -13.48 -13.40 23.39
C VAL A 121 -13.11 -12.62 24.64
N TYR A 122 -13.83 -11.52 24.90
CA TYR A 122 -13.55 -10.75 26.08
C TYR A 122 -13.90 -11.49 27.37
N LYS A 123 -13.16 -11.22 28.45
CA LYS A 123 -13.29 -11.87 29.77
C LYS A 123 -14.75 -11.97 30.27
N SER A 124 -15.57 -10.92 30.02
CA SER A 124 -16.99 -10.90 30.43
C SER A 124 -17.82 -11.95 29.71
N LEU A 125 -17.52 -12.22 28.44
CA LEU A 125 -18.22 -13.17 27.58
C LEU A 125 -17.60 -14.58 27.60
N SER A 126 -16.43 -14.74 28.23
CA SER A 126 -15.82 -16.06 28.38
C SER A 126 -16.61 -16.91 29.35
N PRO A 127 -16.91 -18.17 29.04
CA PRO A 127 -17.63 -19.07 29.94
C PRO A 127 -16.78 -19.54 31.15
N PHE A 128 -15.51 -19.24 31.18
CA PHE A 128 -14.59 -19.55 32.27
C PHE A 128 -13.61 -18.43 32.54
N ILE A 129 -13.05 -18.43 33.75
CA ILE A 129 -11.99 -17.51 34.21
C ILE A 129 -10.79 -18.32 34.65
N VAL A 130 -9.61 -17.87 34.24
CA VAL A 130 -8.32 -18.42 34.62
C VAL A 130 -7.64 -17.43 35.58
N ASN A 131 -7.37 -17.85 36.80
CA ASN A 131 -6.53 -17.15 37.74
C ASN A 131 -5.22 -17.92 37.87
N PHE A 132 -4.08 -17.23 37.83
CA PHE A 132 -2.77 -17.85 37.96
C PHE A 132 -1.86 -16.99 38.81
N ASP A 133 -0.83 -17.64 39.38
CA ASP A 133 0.21 -16.96 40.17
C ASP A 133 1.28 -16.44 39.20
N SER A 134 1.35 -15.13 39.00
CA SER A 134 2.34 -14.48 38.13
C SER A 134 3.77 -14.59 38.62
N ALA A 135 3.99 -14.92 39.89
CA ALA A 135 5.31 -15.16 40.50
C ALA A 135 5.83 -16.58 40.24
N ALA A 136 5.04 -17.47 39.68
CA ALA A 136 5.40 -18.83 39.37
C ALA A 136 6.52 -18.90 38.30
N ILE A 137 7.57 -19.68 38.55
CA ILE A 137 8.77 -19.74 37.71
C ILE A 137 8.46 -20.28 36.30
N ASN A 138 7.57 -21.28 36.20
CA ASN A 138 7.26 -21.99 34.97
C ASN A 138 5.84 -21.68 34.46
N THR A 139 5.50 -20.41 34.31
CA THR A 139 4.21 -20.03 33.67
C THR A 139 4.26 -20.29 32.17
N PRO A 140 3.22 -20.92 31.54
CA PRO A 140 3.17 -21.21 30.09
C PRO A 140 2.91 -19.96 29.26
N TYR A 141 3.81 -19.00 29.33
CA TYR A 141 3.68 -17.76 28.56
C TYR A 141 3.69 -18.00 27.04
N GLY A 142 2.77 -17.38 26.34
CA GLY A 142 2.64 -17.48 24.88
C GLY A 142 2.02 -18.79 24.38
N VAL A 143 1.83 -19.79 25.25
CA VAL A 143 1.30 -21.10 24.89
C VAL A 143 -0.23 -21.05 24.85
N LEU A 144 -0.83 -21.59 23.78
CA LEU A 144 -2.26 -21.76 23.66
C LEU A 144 -2.68 -23.06 24.37
N ILE A 145 -3.55 -22.95 25.37
CA ILE A 145 -4.04 -24.07 26.17
C ILE A 145 -5.53 -24.23 25.90
N LYS A 146 -5.91 -25.44 25.48
CA LYS A 146 -7.29 -25.83 25.23
C LYS A 146 -7.92 -26.37 26.53
N VAL A 147 -9.11 -25.88 26.82
CA VAL A 147 -9.94 -26.34 27.95
C VAL A 147 -11.12 -27.10 27.38
N THR A 148 -11.18 -28.40 27.69
CA THR A 148 -12.29 -29.26 27.27
C THR A 148 -13.12 -29.64 28.50
N PRO A 149 -14.33 -29.08 28.66
CA PRO A 149 -15.23 -29.50 29.73
C PRO A 149 -15.60 -30.98 29.61
N THR A 150 -15.43 -31.75 30.68
CA THR A 150 -15.85 -33.14 30.78
C THR A 150 -17.20 -33.24 31.46
N SER A 151 -17.47 -32.35 32.40
CA SER A 151 -18.75 -32.13 33.06
C SER A 151 -18.89 -30.68 33.53
N ASN A 152 -20.04 -30.32 34.10
CA ASN A 152 -20.25 -28.97 34.67
C ASN A 152 -19.24 -28.61 35.79
N LYS A 153 -18.49 -29.57 36.31
CA LYS A 153 -17.53 -29.40 37.42
C LYS A 153 -16.12 -29.85 37.10
N THR A 154 -15.91 -30.55 35.99
CA THR A 154 -14.62 -31.11 35.62
C THR A 154 -14.23 -30.78 34.19
N TYR A 155 -12.92 -30.66 33.92
CA TYR A 155 -12.36 -30.35 32.61
C TYR A 155 -11.02 -31.03 32.42
N THR A 156 -10.63 -31.14 31.15
CA THR A 156 -9.29 -31.59 30.76
C THR A 156 -8.54 -30.45 30.07
N LEU A 157 -7.22 -30.44 30.16
CA LEU A 157 -6.35 -29.50 29.48
C LEU A 157 -5.53 -30.20 28.41
N SER A 158 -5.33 -29.53 27.27
CA SER A 158 -4.42 -29.98 26.23
C SER A 158 -3.74 -28.78 25.58
N SER A 159 -2.61 -29.02 24.92
CA SER A 159 -1.88 -27.96 24.21
C SER A 159 -1.16 -28.51 22.98
N GLU A 160 -0.94 -27.72 21.97
CA GLU A 160 -0.06 -28.05 20.84
C GLU A 160 1.42 -28.10 21.24
N ASN A 161 1.80 -27.43 22.32
CA ASN A 161 3.14 -27.49 22.87
C ASN A 161 3.35 -28.85 23.55
N LEU A 162 4.29 -29.64 23.03
CA LEU A 162 4.54 -31.03 23.47
C LEU A 162 4.88 -31.13 24.96
N TYR A 163 5.64 -30.19 25.50
CA TYR A 163 6.01 -30.20 26.92
C TYR A 163 4.78 -30.04 27.82
N TRP A 164 4.01 -29.01 27.61
CA TRP A 164 2.79 -28.72 28.39
C TRP A 164 1.70 -29.76 28.16
N ASN A 165 1.55 -30.26 26.92
CA ASN A 165 0.61 -31.31 26.63
C ASN A 165 0.94 -32.58 27.44
N GLY A 166 2.22 -32.97 27.50
CA GLY A 166 2.68 -34.11 28.31
C GLY A 166 2.37 -33.97 29.79
N LEU A 167 2.36 -32.75 30.32
CA LEU A 167 2.03 -32.47 31.72
C LEU A 167 0.53 -32.50 32.03
N PHE A 168 -0.30 -32.18 31.03
CA PHE A 168 -1.75 -32.11 31.15
C PHE A 168 -2.48 -33.39 30.76
N VAL A 169 -1.95 -34.17 29.84
CA VAL A 169 -2.55 -35.40 29.31
C VAL A 169 -2.95 -36.35 30.45
N SER A 170 -4.12 -36.92 30.33
CA SER A 170 -4.71 -37.91 31.28
C SER A 170 -5.03 -37.37 32.67
N LYS A 171 -5.04 -36.04 32.88
CA LYS A 171 -5.45 -35.43 34.13
C LYS A 171 -6.80 -34.77 34.00
N GLU A 172 -7.69 -35.09 34.94
CA GLU A 172 -8.97 -34.43 35.10
C GLU A 172 -8.90 -33.38 36.19
N PHE A 173 -9.35 -32.16 35.94
CA PHE A 173 -9.32 -31.03 36.84
C PHE A 173 -10.71 -30.66 37.28
N LYS A 174 -10.84 -30.17 38.51
CA LYS A 174 -12.13 -29.69 39.06
C LYS A 174 -12.18 -28.15 38.96
N SER A 175 -13.30 -27.66 38.51
CA SER A 175 -13.55 -26.19 38.46
C SER A 175 -13.47 -25.56 39.86
N GLY A 176 -12.83 -24.39 39.96
CA GLY A 176 -12.65 -23.64 41.22
C GLY A 176 -11.58 -24.19 42.15
N LYS A 177 -10.90 -25.29 41.82
CA LYS A 177 -9.80 -25.84 42.61
C LYS A 177 -8.45 -25.35 42.07
N SER A 178 -7.53 -24.98 42.97
CA SER A 178 -6.16 -24.62 42.65
C SER A 178 -5.32 -25.85 42.37
N TYR A 179 -4.50 -25.79 41.31
CA TYR A 179 -3.56 -26.83 40.93
C TYR A 179 -2.18 -26.23 40.75
N ASN A 180 -1.15 -27.06 41.08
CA ASN A 180 0.25 -26.75 40.80
C ASN A 180 0.84 -27.85 39.92
N ILE A 181 1.23 -27.48 38.70
CA ILE A 181 1.84 -28.40 37.74
C ILE A 181 3.19 -27.83 37.31
N SER A 182 4.28 -28.43 37.69
CA SER A 182 5.62 -27.97 37.35
C SER A 182 5.85 -26.49 37.70
N ASP A 183 5.45 -26.09 38.91
CA ASP A 183 5.47 -24.71 39.43
C ASP A 183 4.49 -23.71 38.78
N PHE A 184 3.71 -24.12 37.82
CA PHE A 184 2.61 -23.33 37.33
C PHE A 184 1.38 -23.51 38.22
N ARG A 185 1.03 -22.49 38.95
CA ARG A 185 -0.16 -22.48 39.84
C ARG A 185 -1.30 -21.77 39.16
N PHE A 186 -2.43 -22.47 39.00
CA PHE A 186 -3.61 -21.91 38.34
C PHE A 186 -4.90 -22.44 38.97
N THR A 187 -5.96 -21.67 38.72
CA THR A 187 -7.35 -22.01 39.03
C THR A 187 -8.21 -21.67 37.85
N ILE A 188 -8.97 -22.64 37.32
CA ILE A 188 -9.96 -22.38 36.29
C ILE A 188 -11.33 -22.55 36.88
N SER A 189 -12.17 -21.52 36.76
CA SER A 189 -13.53 -21.51 37.30
C SER A 189 -14.53 -21.25 36.18
N PHE A 190 -15.52 -22.13 35.99
CA PHE A 190 -16.61 -21.91 35.06
C PHE A 190 -17.61 -20.92 35.65
N LYS A 191 -18.10 -20.00 34.80
CA LYS A 191 -19.19 -19.09 35.12
C LYS A 191 -20.48 -19.86 34.88
N HIS A 192 -21.39 -19.87 35.80
CA HIS A 192 -22.78 -20.39 35.79
C HIS A 192 -23.23 -21.26 34.60
N GLY A 193 -23.80 -22.43 34.94
CA GLY A 193 -24.61 -23.27 34.06
C GLY A 193 -23.84 -24.26 33.18
N GLU A 194 -24.55 -24.95 32.37
CA GLU A 194 -24.01 -25.94 31.43
C GLU A 194 -23.06 -25.29 30.43
N VAL A 195 -21.80 -25.73 30.40
CA VAL A 195 -20.84 -25.36 29.37
C VAL A 195 -21.14 -26.22 28.14
N ASP A 196 -22.38 -26.10 27.62
CA ASP A 196 -22.76 -26.70 26.35
C ASP A 196 -22.39 -25.72 25.22
N THR A 197 -21.09 -25.54 25.01
CA THR A 197 -20.61 -24.78 23.87
C THR A 197 -20.10 -25.75 22.81
N PRO A 198 -20.65 -25.72 21.59
CA PRO A 198 -20.17 -26.55 20.47
C PRO A 198 -18.74 -26.18 20.03
N ASN A 199 -18.19 -25.10 20.58
CA ASN A 199 -16.90 -24.56 20.19
C ASN A 199 -15.82 -24.91 21.23
N GLU A 200 -14.63 -25.17 20.75
CA GLU A 200 -13.45 -25.39 21.60
C GLU A 200 -13.05 -24.10 22.33
N LEU A 201 -12.81 -24.21 23.62
CA LEU A 201 -12.43 -23.10 24.49
C LEU A 201 -10.91 -23.12 24.70
N LEU A 202 -10.25 -21.98 24.54
CA LEU A 202 -8.81 -21.86 24.70
C LEU A 202 -8.47 -20.58 25.47
N PHE A 203 -7.29 -20.59 26.09
CA PHE A 203 -6.71 -19.39 26.67
C PHE A 203 -5.20 -19.32 26.43
N ARG A 204 -4.65 -18.11 26.52
CA ARG A 204 -3.20 -17.82 26.44
C ARG A 204 -2.83 -16.85 27.53
N ILE A 205 -1.70 -17.11 28.19
CA ILE A 205 -1.10 -16.22 29.18
C ILE A 205 0.01 -15.43 28.48
N SER A 206 -0.02 -14.11 28.58
CA SER A 206 0.99 -13.22 28.01
C SER A 206 1.91 -12.66 29.08
N ARG A 207 3.19 -12.49 28.77
CA ARG A 207 4.12 -11.79 29.67
C ARG A 207 3.74 -10.32 29.77
N PRO A 208 3.84 -9.72 30.97
CA PRO A 208 3.53 -8.31 31.15
C PRO A 208 4.30 -7.37 30.20
N GLU A 209 5.59 -7.65 29.97
CA GLU A 209 6.45 -6.85 29.11
C GLU A 209 6.04 -6.92 27.63
N ASP A 210 5.68 -8.15 27.15
CA ASP A 210 5.24 -8.38 25.77
C ASP A 210 3.89 -7.72 25.53
N LEU A 211 3.00 -7.81 26.53
CA LEU A 211 1.69 -7.19 26.48
C LEU A 211 1.82 -5.65 26.44
N ALA A 212 2.67 -5.08 27.31
CA ALA A 212 2.92 -3.64 27.32
C ALA A 212 3.52 -3.15 25.99
N SER A 213 4.47 -3.89 25.42
CA SER A 213 5.05 -3.57 24.12
C SER A 213 4.03 -3.63 23.00
N SER A 214 3.15 -4.65 23.01
CA SER A 214 2.08 -4.81 22.01
C SER A 214 1.08 -3.67 22.09
N TYR A 215 0.63 -3.28 23.28
CA TYR A 215 -0.33 -2.19 23.46
C TYR A 215 0.29 -0.83 23.12
N ALA A 216 1.53 -0.55 23.55
CA ALA A 216 2.24 0.68 23.20
C ALA A 216 2.44 0.81 21.67
N GLY A 217 2.73 -0.29 20.97
CA GLY A 217 2.87 -0.31 19.51
C GLY A 217 1.57 -0.10 18.73
N ARG A 218 0.42 -0.50 19.30
CA ARG A 218 -0.90 -0.34 18.68
C ARG A 218 -1.59 0.98 19.05
N LEU A 219 -1.13 1.65 20.14
CA LEU A 219 -1.67 2.92 20.58
C LEU A 219 -1.18 4.05 19.66
N ASP A 220 -2.10 4.73 19.01
CA ASP A 220 -1.86 5.96 18.28
C ASP A 220 -2.37 7.16 19.06
N VAL A 221 -1.56 8.23 19.16
CA VAL A 221 -1.90 9.46 19.84
C VAL A 221 -1.59 10.62 18.93
N SER A 222 -2.60 11.40 18.62
CA SER A 222 -2.49 12.53 17.68
C SER A 222 -3.20 13.76 18.23
N SER A 223 -2.75 14.94 17.82
CA SER A 223 -3.42 16.20 18.17
C SER A 223 -4.76 16.30 17.47
N MET A 224 -5.75 16.86 18.16
CA MET A 224 -7.06 17.14 17.56
C MET A 224 -6.91 18.24 16.50
N PRO A 225 -7.51 18.07 15.30
CA PRO A 225 -7.51 19.10 14.27
C PRO A 225 -8.15 20.41 14.79
N GLY A 226 -7.61 21.56 14.35
CA GLY A 226 -8.17 22.88 14.69
C GLY A 226 -7.46 23.63 15.82
N GLY A 227 -6.29 23.17 16.27
CA GLY A 227 -5.44 23.92 17.23
C GLY A 227 -5.92 23.81 18.70
N ALA A 228 -6.84 22.90 18.99
CA ALA A 228 -7.26 22.62 20.36
C ALA A 228 -6.14 21.94 21.16
N SER A 229 -5.98 22.30 22.44
CA SER A 229 -5.05 21.63 23.36
C SER A 229 -5.56 20.26 23.79
N ALA A 230 -5.94 19.44 22.81
CA ALA A 230 -6.52 18.11 23.01
C ALA A 230 -5.79 17.05 22.19
N LEU A 231 -5.68 15.85 22.76
CA LEU A 231 -5.11 14.68 22.14
C LEU A 231 -6.20 13.62 21.92
N VAL A 232 -6.16 12.98 20.78
CA VAL A 232 -7.01 11.83 20.44
C VAL A 232 -6.15 10.57 20.54
N LEU A 233 -6.62 9.63 21.36
CA LEU A 233 -6.00 8.33 21.53
C LEU A 233 -6.79 7.32 20.71
N LYS A 234 -6.11 6.48 19.94
CA LYS A 234 -6.72 5.43 19.11
C LYS A 234 -6.00 4.11 19.30
N ILE A 235 -6.76 3.04 19.39
CA ILE A 235 -6.20 1.69 19.42
C ILE A 235 -7.02 0.74 18.55
N GLY A 236 -6.33 -0.06 17.74
CA GLY A 236 -6.97 -1.08 16.93
C GLY A 236 -6.94 -2.44 17.61
N GLY A 237 -8.05 -3.19 17.55
CA GLY A 237 -8.13 -4.53 18.11
C GLY A 237 -9.34 -5.32 17.64
N ASN A 238 -9.34 -6.63 17.95
CA ASN A 238 -10.44 -7.52 17.55
C ASN A 238 -11.56 -7.58 18.59
N THR A 239 -11.28 -7.10 19.81
CA THR A 239 -12.19 -7.19 20.96
C THR A 239 -12.46 -5.77 21.48
N PRO A 240 -13.46 -5.06 20.93
CA PRO A 240 -13.67 -3.63 21.20
C PRO A 240 -13.88 -3.32 22.69
N GLU A 241 -14.53 -4.18 23.45
CA GLU A 241 -14.76 -3.96 24.88
C GLU A 241 -13.45 -3.98 25.69
N LYS A 242 -12.51 -4.86 25.31
CA LYS A 242 -11.17 -4.91 25.89
C LYS A 242 -10.39 -3.62 25.62
N GLU A 243 -10.46 -3.12 24.38
CA GLU A 243 -9.77 -1.91 23.99
C GLU A 243 -10.39 -0.65 24.61
N LYS A 244 -11.72 -0.61 24.82
CA LYS A 244 -12.39 0.47 25.56
C LYS A 244 -11.92 0.50 27.02
N GLU A 245 -11.91 -0.65 27.70
CA GLU A 245 -11.46 -0.76 29.08
C GLU A 245 -10.00 -0.30 29.20
N PHE A 246 -9.14 -0.72 28.26
CA PHE A 246 -7.75 -0.27 28.23
C PHE A 246 -7.63 1.25 28.09
N LEU A 247 -8.28 1.87 27.09
CA LEU A 247 -8.17 3.31 26.87
C LEU A 247 -8.71 4.12 28.05
N ASN A 248 -9.85 3.73 28.64
CA ASN A 248 -10.40 4.41 29.80
C ASN A 248 -9.45 4.32 31.01
N ALA A 249 -8.93 3.12 31.29
CA ALA A 249 -7.96 2.93 32.35
C ALA A 249 -6.64 3.67 32.07
N HIS A 250 -6.24 3.76 30.81
CA HIS A 250 -5.02 4.44 30.41
C HIS A 250 -5.11 5.96 30.56
N MET A 251 -6.23 6.56 30.17
CA MET A 251 -6.50 7.99 30.40
C MET A 251 -6.52 8.32 31.89
N GLU A 252 -7.17 7.50 32.71
CA GLU A 252 -7.22 7.72 34.14
C GLU A 252 -5.84 7.52 34.81
N THR A 253 -5.06 6.53 34.33
CA THR A 253 -3.68 6.33 34.79
C THR A 253 -2.79 7.51 34.41
N TYR A 254 -2.93 8.05 33.19
CA TYR A 254 -2.21 9.26 32.78
C TYR A 254 -2.59 10.48 33.60
N LYS A 255 -3.86 10.70 33.87
CA LYS A 255 -4.37 11.76 34.72
C LYS A 255 -3.84 11.66 36.15
N GLN A 256 -3.82 10.46 36.73
CA GLN A 256 -3.28 10.20 38.05
C GLN A 256 -1.77 10.43 38.10
N ASN A 257 -1.02 9.94 37.09
CA ASN A 257 0.42 10.16 37.00
C ASN A 257 0.78 11.65 36.91
N ASN A 258 0.02 12.44 36.15
CA ASN A 258 0.18 13.90 36.09
C ASN A 258 -0.02 14.56 37.46
N LEU A 259 -1.04 14.11 38.22
CA LEU A 259 -1.29 14.59 39.58
C LEU A 259 -0.18 14.17 40.54
N ASP A 260 0.31 12.94 40.45
CA ASP A 260 1.39 12.41 41.30
C ASP A 260 2.70 13.18 41.11
N ILE A 261 3.04 13.54 39.88
CA ILE A 261 4.21 14.37 39.56
C ILE A 261 4.10 15.75 40.17
N LYS A 262 2.92 16.42 40.06
CA LYS A 262 2.67 17.71 40.71
C LYS A 262 2.76 17.63 42.22
N ASN A 263 2.17 16.63 42.81
CA ASN A 263 2.20 16.41 44.26
C ASN A 263 3.61 16.13 44.76
N SER A 264 4.40 15.35 44.04
CA SER A 264 5.81 15.07 44.35
C SER A 264 6.62 16.36 44.40
N ASN A 265 6.47 17.23 43.41
CA ASN A 265 7.16 18.52 43.36
C ASN A 265 6.77 19.42 44.57
N ALA A 266 5.51 19.46 44.91
CA ALA A 266 5.05 20.22 46.09
C ALA A 266 5.57 19.62 47.42
N ILE A 267 5.61 18.29 47.53
CA ILE A 267 6.16 17.58 48.70
C ILE A 267 7.66 17.87 48.85
N ASN A 268 8.42 17.84 47.79
CA ASN A 268 9.87 18.14 47.83
C ASN A 268 10.13 19.60 48.20
N THR A 269 9.31 20.54 47.70
CA THR A 269 9.36 21.96 48.07
C THR A 269 9.09 22.16 49.54
N LEU A 270 8.02 21.52 50.04
CA LEU A 270 7.69 21.56 51.48
C LEU A 270 8.84 20.98 52.34
N GLY A 271 9.40 19.85 51.95
CA GLY A 271 10.53 19.24 52.67
C GLY A 271 11.74 20.16 52.75
N PHE A 272 12.11 20.82 51.63
CA PHE A 272 13.21 21.79 51.62
C PHE A 272 12.90 22.98 52.54
N ILE A 273 11.69 23.51 52.49
CA ILE A 273 11.28 24.66 53.34
C ILE A 273 11.26 24.26 54.80
N ASP A 274 10.75 23.07 55.14
CA ASP A 274 10.66 22.55 56.52
C ASP A 274 12.07 22.41 57.13
N ASP A 275 13.05 21.89 56.34
CA ASP A 275 14.44 21.82 56.78
C ASP A 275 15.06 23.19 57.05
N GLN A 276 14.73 24.23 56.27
CA GLN A 276 15.20 25.60 56.51
C GLN A 276 14.45 26.24 57.70
N LEU A 277 13.16 26.00 57.84
CA LEU A 277 12.38 26.48 58.98
C LEU A 277 12.90 25.95 60.31
N GLN A 278 13.26 24.66 60.39
CA GLN A 278 13.80 24.06 61.57
C GLN A 278 15.07 24.79 62.03
N GLN A 279 16.01 25.05 61.10
CA GLN A 279 17.27 25.76 61.41
C GLN A 279 17.01 27.20 61.92
N ILE A 280 16.03 27.91 61.33
CA ILE A 280 15.72 29.28 61.74
C ILE A 280 14.93 29.30 63.05
N SER A 281 14.02 28.37 63.24
CA SER A 281 13.28 28.22 64.51
C SER A 281 14.23 27.98 65.71
N ASP A 282 15.22 27.11 65.53
CA ASP A 282 16.24 26.83 66.58
C ASP A 282 17.05 28.11 66.88
N SER A 283 17.42 28.87 65.86
CA SER A 283 18.13 30.15 65.99
C SER A 283 17.26 31.19 66.67
N LEU A 284 16.01 31.31 66.27
CA LEU A 284 15.01 32.27 66.83
C LEU A 284 14.79 32.00 68.31
N TYR A 285 14.58 30.73 68.69
CA TYR A 285 14.41 30.34 70.11
C TYR A 285 15.64 30.73 70.94
N PHE A 286 16.84 30.47 70.46
CA PHE A 286 18.09 30.85 71.12
C PHE A 286 18.22 32.36 71.29
N ILE A 287 17.91 33.15 70.28
CA ILE A 287 18.01 34.63 70.31
C ILE A 287 16.95 35.20 71.20
N GLU A 288 15.71 34.67 71.13
CA GLU A 288 14.59 35.09 72.01
C GLU A 288 14.96 34.88 73.49
N SER A 289 15.43 33.72 73.87
CA SER A 289 15.90 33.42 75.21
C SER A 289 16.96 34.42 75.69
N ARG A 290 17.90 34.74 74.76
CA ARG A 290 18.94 35.70 75.02
C ARG A 290 18.47 37.12 75.12
N LEU A 291 17.45 37.53 74.38
CA LEU A 291 16.76 38.83 74.45
C LEU A 291 16.03 38.97 75.74
N GLU A 292 15.33 37.94 76.18
CA GLU A 292 14.60 37.91 77.42
C GLU A 292 15.53 38.03 78.68
N GLU A 293 16.61 37.25 78.72
CA GLU A 293 17.63 37.32 79.74
C GLU A 293 18.25 38.69 79.85
N PHE A 294 18.57 39.28 78.69
CA PHE A 294 19.18 40.65 78.65
C PHE A 294 18.21 41.75 79.17
N LYS A 295 16.90 41.66 78.75
CA LYS A 295 15.86 42.58 79.18
C LYS A 295 15.56 42.46 80.70
N ARG A 296 15.57 41.25 81.26
CA ARG A 296 15.43 41.04 82.75
C ARG A 296 16.55 41.71 83.52
N GLY A 297 17.77 41.63 83.06
CA GLY A 297 18.91 42.26 83.72
C GLY A 297 19.03 43.80 83.56
N ASN A 298 18.28 44.34 82.55
CA ASN A 298 18.38 45.76 82.14
C ASN A 298 17.02 46.37 81.89
N SER A 299 16.04 46.23 82.85
CA SER A 299 14.65 46.59 82.74
C SER A 299 14.35 48.08 82.50
N ARG A 300 15.32 48.96 82.67
CA ARG A 300 15.20 50.46 82.51
C ARG A 300 15.93 50.92 81.25
N LEU A 301 16.50 50.01 80.42
CA LEU A 301 17.23 50.40 79.19
C LEU A 301 16.26 50.57 78.07
N ASP A 302 16.22 51.76 77.48
CA ASP A 302 15.47 52.01 76.26
C ASP A 302 16.41 52.42 75.13
N ILE A 303 16.01 52.22 73.87
CA ILE A 303 16.79 52.53 72.72
C ILE A 303 16.53 54.00 72.35
N SER A 304 17.60 54.79 72.22
CA SER A 304 17.52 56.16 71.76
C SER A 304 16.97 56.28 70.32
N SER A 305 16.35 57.40 69.97
CA SER A 305 15.84 57.67 68.62
C SER A 305 16.93 57.52 67.57
N GLU A 306 18.17 57.88 67.88
CA GLU A 306 19.34 57.74 67.04
C GLU A 306 19.74 56.29 66.92
N GLY A 307 19.75 55.55 68.00
CA GLY A 307 19.98 54.14 68.02
C GLY A 307 18.99 53.33 67.14
N ASN A 308 17.71 53.68 67.25
CA ASN A 308 16.67 53.07 66.41
C ASN A 308 16.90 53.35 64.92
N LYS A 309 17.28 54.57 64.54
CA LYS A 309 17.55 54.92 63.11
C LYS A 309 18.69 54.08 62.52
N PHE A 310 19.79 53.93 63.23
CA PHE A 310 20.93 53.12 62.77
C PHE A 310 20.59 51.65 62.86
N ALA A 311 19.84 51.15 63.81
CA ALA A 311 19.33 49.79 63.90
C ALA A 311 18.52 49.43 62.70
N GLN A 312 17.55 50.22 62.31
CA GLN A 312 16.70 49.96 61.10
C GLN A 312 17.51 49.97 59.84
N GLN A 313 18.48 50.85 59.68
CA GLN A 313 19.34 50.86 58.48
C GLN A 313 20.20 49.58 58.37
N VAL A 314 20.78 49.12 59.48
CA VAL A 314 21.55 47.85 59.47
C VAL A 314 20.62 46.67 59.26
N GLN A 315 19.44 46.65 59.88
CA GLN A 315 18.44 45.63 59.73
C GLN A 315 18.03 45.45 58.25
N SER A 316 17.69 46.54 57.55
CA SER A 316 17.30 46.49 56.13
C SER A 316 18.41 45.91 55.24
N LEU A 317 19.71 46.27 55.54
CA LEU A 317 20.84 45.72 54.80
C LEU A 317 21.07 44.22 55.09
N GLU A 318 20.81 43.78 56.34
CA GLU A 318 20.92 42.37 56.73
C GLU A 318 19.77 41.51 56.18
N GLU A 319 18.59 42.06 56.05
CA GLU A 319 17.45 41.40 55.38
C GLU A 319 17.76 41.14 53.92
N GLN A 320 18.32 42.15 53.23
CA GLN A 320 18.81 41.96 51.83
C GLN A 320 19.88 40.87 51.75
N LYS A 321 20.87 40.88 52.67
CA LYS A 321 21.91 39.83 52.73
C LYS A 321 21.35 38.47 53.04
N ALA A 322 20.35 38.33 53.94
CA ALA A 322 19.72 37.10 54.34
C ALA A 322 18.95 36.47 53.16
N SER A 323 18.26 37.28 52.37
CA SER A 323 17.61 36.85 51.13
C SER A 323 18.63 36.22 50.14
N LEU A 324 19.78 36.88 49.91
CA LEU A 324 20.85 36.36 49.05
C LEU A 324 21.47 35.07 49.60
N LEU A 325 21.60 34.93 50.91
CA LEU A 325 22.08 33.72 51.56
C LEU A 325 21.10 32.55 51.43
N LEU A 326 19.80 32.81 51.53
CA LEU A 326 18.75 31.81 51.31
C LEU A 326 18.79 31.31 49.85
N ASN A 327 18.89 32.22 48.87
CA ASN A 327 19.05 31.83 47.46
C ASN A 327 20.33 30.98 47.24
N GLN A 328 21.41 31.31 47.93
CA GLN A 328 22.67 30.53 47.86
C GLN A 328 22.47 29.10 48.38
N LYS A 329 21.71 28.90 49.43
CA LYS A 329 21.36 27.56 49.95
C LYS A 329 20.64 26.72 48.92
N TYR A 330 19.73 27.32 48.16
CA TYR A 330 19.04 26.63 47.05
C TYR A 330 20.02 26.31 45.91
N TYR A 331 20.92 27.24 45.55
CA TYR A 331 21.90 26.96 44.50
C TYR A 331 22.85 25.80 44.90
N ASP A 332 23.27 25.72 46.14
CA ASP A 332 24.03 24.60 46.68
C ASP A 332 23.24 23.26 46.62
N TYR A 333 21.97 23.30 46.96
CA TYR A 333 21.08 22.13 46.80
C TYR A 333 21.02 21.70 45.34
N LEU A 334 20.80 22.62 44.39
CA LEU A 334 20.70 22.32 42.98
C LEU A 334 22.00 21.75 42.38
N LYS A 335 23.17 22.25 42.81
CA LYS A 335 24.45 21.67 42.44
C LYS A 335 24.64 20.22 42.89
N VAL A 336 24.25 19.93 44.14
CA VAL A 336 24.32 18.56 44.68
C VAL A 336 23.38 17.63 43.91
N TYR A 337 22.19 18.13 43.58
CA TYR A 337 21.21 17.41 42.78
C TYR A 337 21.76 17.07 41.39
N LEU A 338 22.27 18.06 40.65
CA LEU A 338 22.81 17.88 39.29
C LEU A 338 24.02 16.95 39.26
N ARG A 339 24.91 16.99 40.29
CA ARG A 339 26.08 16.12 40.37
C ARG A 339 25.72 14.68 40.71
N LYS A 340 24.67 14.44 41.47
CA LYS A 340 24.25 13.09 41.89
C LYS A 340 23.43 12.36 40.81
N GLY A 341 22.99 13.06 39.75
CA GLY A 341 22.21 12.45 38.66
C GLY A 341 20.90 11.81 39.14
N LYS A 342 20.28 12.39 40.16
CA LYS A 342 19.04 11.84 40.74
C LYS A 342 17.85 11.99 39.79
N ALA A 343 16.83 11.16 40.01
CA ALA A 343 15.59 11.19 39.25
C ALA A 343 14.85 12.54 39.36
N LEU A 344 14.15 12.93 38.32
CA LEU A 344 13.43 14.21 38.16
C LEU A 344 12.42 14.50 39.25
N ASP A 345 11.86 13.47 39.88
CA ASP A 345 10.83 13.50 40.90
C ASP A 345 11.30 14.19 42.22
N GLN A 346 12.61 14.42 42.36
CA GLN A 346 13.20 15.04 43.54
C GLN A 346 13.70 16.48 43.32
N LEU A 347 13.42 17.10 42.17
CA LEU A 347 13.86 18.43 41.87
C LEU A 347 12.91 19.50 42.46
N VAL A 348 13.45 20.46 43.24
CA VAL A 348 12.70 21.63 43.68
C VAL A 348 12.85 22.75 42.65
N ILE A 349 11.72 23.26 42.15
CA ILE A 349 11.71 24.32 41.12
C ILE A 349 12.02 25.70 41.78
N PRO A 350 12.92 26.52 41.20
CA PRO A 350 13.35 27.80 41.83
C PRO A 350 12.21 28.81 42.05
N SER A 351 11.26 28.88 41.11
CA SER A 351 10.10 29.79 41.19
C SER A 351 9.24 29.53 42.43
N ASN A 352 9.15 28.26 42.88
CA ASN A 352 8.36 27.90 44.08
C ASN A 352 8.97 28.45 45.39
N LEU A 353 10.24 28.83 45.35
CA LEU A 353 10.95 29.45 46.47
C LEU A 353 11.06 30.97 46.32
N GLY A 354 10.41 31.57 45.33
CA GLY A 354 10.47 33.00 45.06
C GLY A 354 11.75 33.45 44.34
N ILE A 355 12.54 32.53 43.82
CA ILE A 355 13.76 32.88 43.05
C ILE A 355 13.36 33.22 41.63
N GLN A 356 13.45 34.50 41.30
CA GLN A 356 13.07 35.04 39.99
C GLN A 356 14.29 35.23 39.10
N ASP A 357 14.88 34.13 38.67
CA ASP A 357 15.92 34.13 37.63
C ASP A 357 15.34 33.49 36.34
N PRO A 358 15.02 34.29 35.31
CA PRO A 358 14.40 33.76 34.10
C PRO A 358 15.31 32.78 33.33
N VAL A 359 16.65 33.01 33.36
CA VAL A 359 17.59 32.14 32.69
C VAL A 359 17.68 30.79 33.38
N LEU A 360 17.85 30.77 34.70
CA LEU A 360 17.90 29.56 35.49
C LEU A 360 16.59 28.74 35.38
N ASN A 361 15.45 29.43 35.48
CA ASN A 361 14.14 28.79 35.34
C ASN A 361 13.95 28.16 33.97
N GLY A 362 14.38 28.84 32.86
CA GLY A 362 14.34 28.33 31.53
C GLY A 362 15.24 27.12 31.32
N LEU A 363 16.48 27.16 31.81
CA LEU A 363 17.41 26.05 31.73
C LEU A 363 16.93 24.79 32.50
N ILE A 364 16.36 25.00 33.68
CA ILE A 364 15.76 23.90 34.49
C ILE A 364 14.54 23.32 33.80
N GLY A 365 13.65 24.14 33.24
CA GLY A 365 12.51 23.68 32.44
C GLY A 365 12.94 22.79 31.27
N ASN A 366 13.97 23.23 30.52
CA ASN A 366 14.53 22.45 29.43
C ASN A 366 15.17 21.13 29.92
N LEU A 367 15.84 21.13 31.08
CA LEU A 367 16.41 19.93 31.66
C LEU A 367 15.32 18.90 32.01
N VAL A 368 14.24 19.34 32.62
CA VAL A 368 13.10 18.49 32.98
C VAL A 368 12.49 17.83 31.71
N THR A 369 12.29 18.64 30.66
CA THR A 369 11.76 18.14 29.38
C THR A 369 12.69 17.09 28.76
N LEU A 370 14.00 17.42 28.67
CA LEU A 370 14.96 16.56 28.02
C LEU A 370 15.21 15.24 28.78
N GLN A 371 15.20 15.28 30.10
CA GLN A 371 15.28 14.07 30.93
C GLN A 371 14.03 13.19 30.79
N GLY A 372 12.84 13.78 30.66
CA GLY A 372 11.61 13.06 30.35
C GLY A 372 11.70 12.32 29.01
N GLU A 373 12.27 12.97 27.98
CA GLU A 373 12.52 12.35 26.69
C GLU A 373 13.51 11.17 26.82
N VAL A 374 14.61 11.33 27.55
CA VAL A 374 15.60 10.26 27.80
C VAL A 374 14.94 9.07 28.50
N GLU A 375 14.11 9.29 29.47
CA GLU A 375 13.42 8.23 30.19
C GLU A 375 12.45 7.49 29.26
N THR A 376 11.71 8.21 28.45
CA THR A 376 10.81 7.66 27.43
C THR A 376 11.55 6.77 26.43
N ILE A 377 12.69 7.24 25.89
CA ILE A 377 13.51 6.48 24.93
C ILE A 377 14.17 5.28 25.62
N SER A 378 14.61 5.42 26.85
CA SER A 378 15.29 4.33 27.58
C SER A 378 14.39 3.14 27.88
N GLN A 379 13.09 3.33 27.88
CA GLN A 379 12.07 2.28 28.09
C GLN A 379 11.68 1.55 26.79
N GLN A 380 12.16 2.00 25.63
CA GLN A 380 11.99 1.31 24.37
C GLN A 380 12.98 0.14 24.28
N ASP A 381 12.63 -0.86 23.46
CA ASP A 381 13.48 -2.05 23.30
C ASP A 381 14.79 -1.71 22.54
N LEU A 382 15.81 -1.36 23.29
CA LEU A 382 17.11 -0.88 22.78
C LEU A 382 17.86 -1.94 21.95
N ASN A 383 17.52 -3.22 22.11
CA ASN A 383 18.17 -4.32 21.40
C ASN A 383 17.59 -4.51 19.97
N ALA A 384 16.42 -3.95 19.71
CA ALA A 384 15.73 -4.16 18.44
C ALA A 384 16.02 -3.08 17.37
N ASN A 385 16.52 -1.88 17.76
CA ASN A 385 16.70 -0.78 16.81
C ASN A 385 17.94 0.09 17.11
N PRO A 386 18.98 0.01 16.27
CA PRO A 386 20.20 0.83 16.40
C PRO A 386 19.95 2.35 16.35
N ILE A 387 18.88 2.80 15.68
CA ILE A 387 18.52 4.22 15.58
C ILE A 387 18.09 4.76 16.93
N VAL A 388 17.23 4.00 17.66
CA VAL A 388 16.76 4.35 19.01
C VAL A 388 17.93 4.43 20.01
N THR A 389 18.86 3.49 19.90
CA THR A 389 20.07 3.49 20.74
C THR A 389 20.94 4.72 20.51
N ASN A 390 21.09 5.13 19.27
CA ASN A 390 21.85 6.35 18.92
C ASN A 390 21.12 7.62 19.37
N GLU A 391 19.81 7.68 19.21
CA GLU A 391 18.99 8.79 19.68
C GLU A 391 19.07 8.95 21.20
N LEU A 392 18.96 7.85 21.95
CA LEU A 392 19.15 7.84 23.41
C LEU A 392 20.52 8.38 23.81
N LYS A 393 21.57 7.99 23.09
CA LYS A 393 22.93 8.48 23.34
C LYS A 393 23.03 9.99 23.13
N ILE A 394 22.45 10.50 22.04
CA ILE A 394 22.43 11.93 21.72
C ILE A 394 21.67 12.69 22.80
N LYS A 395 20.48 12.22 23.23
CA LYS A 395 19.67 12.86 24.25
C LYS A 395 20.36 12.88 25.62
N ARG A 396 21.02 11.80 26.01
CA ARG A 396 21.85 11.75 27.23
C ARG A 396 23.02 12.74 27.17
N GLN A 397 23.62 12.90 26.01
CA GLN A 397 24.69 13.89 25.82
C GLN A 397 24.13 15.31 25.96
N GLN A 398 22.96 15.61 25.39
CA GLN A 398 22.28 16.90 25.54
C GLN A 398 21.94 17.18 27.01
N VAL A 399 21.45 16.19 27.77
CA VAL A 399 21.24 16.32 29.22
C VAL A 399 22.51 16.64 29.97
N ALA A 400 23.62 15.99 29.66
CA ALA A 400 24.90 16.26 30.27
C ALA A 400 25.41 17.66 29.95
N GLU A 401 25.28 18.09 28.69
CA GLU A 401 25.67 19.44 28.25
C GLU A 401 24.81 20.51 28.93
N LEU A 402 23.48 20.32 28.96
CA LEU A 402 22.57 21.26 29.61
C LEU A 402 22.83 21.34 31.12
N SER A 403 23.11 20.19 31.77
CA SER A 403 23.51 20.15 33.19
C SER A 403 24.81 20.90 33.44
N SER A 404 25.77 20.80 32.53
CA SER A 404 27.02 21.58 32.57
C SER A 404 26.76 23.09 32.44
N ASN A 405 25.89 23.48 31.52
CA ASN A 405 25.50 24.87 31.30
C ASN A 405 24.78 25.46 32.54
N ILE A 406 23.91 24.66 33.17
CA ILE A 406 23.28 25.05 34.45
C ILE A 406 24.33 25.23 35.54
N LEU A 407 25.27 24.30 35.65
CA LEU A 407 26.36 24.41 36.66
C LEU A 407 27.25 25.64 36.42
N GLU A 408 27.52 25.99 35.19
CA GLU A 408 28.25 27.21 34.81
C GLU A 408 27.44 28.46 35.18
N ASN A 409 26.18 28.50 34.79
CA ASN A 409 25.25 29.57 35.13
C ASN A 409 25.16 29.76 36.66
N LEU A 410 25.05 28.68 37.42
CA LEU A 410 25.06 28.72 38.89
C LEU A 410 26.36 29.32 39.44
N ARG A 411 27.54 29.00 38.86
CA ARG A 411 28.80 29.61 39.28
C ARG A 411 28.81 31.11 39.05
N ASN A 412 28.26 31.59 37.94
CA ASN A 412 28.17 32.99 37.62
C ASN A 412 27.23 33.73 38.57
N ILE A 413 26.06 33.15 38.86
CA ILE A 413 25.12 33.70 39.85
C ILE A 413 25.75 33.75 41.23
N GLU A 414 26.46 32.69 41.67
CA GLU A 414 27.13 32.66 42.96
C GLU A 414 28.27 33.71 43.03
N ALA A 415 29.05 33.90 42.00
CA ALA A 415 30.05 34.94 41.94
C ALA A 415 29.41 36.32 42.10
N ALA A 416 28.31 36.58 41.36
CA ALA A 416 27.53 37.78 41.49
C ALA A 416 26.95 37.98 42.91
N ASN A 417 26.37 36.94 43.50
CA ASN A 417 25.84 36.94 44.85
C ASN A 417 26.97 37.21 45.87
N SER A 418 28.14 36.58 45.71
CA SER A 418 29.29 36.80 46.58
C SER A 418 29.74 38.26 46.55
N ILE A 419 29.78 38.87 45.38
CA ILE A 419 30.11 40.30 45.23
C ILE A 419 29.06 41.16 45.97
N ALA A 420 27.75 40.88 45.75
CA ALA A 420 26.66 41.60 46.40
C ALA A 420 26.69 41.46 47.93
N ILE A 421 26.94 40.24 48.42
CA ILE A 421 27.07 39.94 49.85
C ILE A 421 28.28 40.71 50.41
N ASN A 422 29.42 40.76 49.75
CA ASN A 422 30.60 41.49 50.17
C ASN A 422 30.37 43.03 50.23
N GLU A 423 29.63 43.56 49.24
CA GLU A 423 29.21 44.93 49.25
C GLU A 423 28.26 45.26 50.39
N LEU A 424 27.25 44.43 50.60
CA LEU A 424 26.34 44.53 51.75
C LEU A 424 27.10 44.47 53.07
N ASN A 425 28.07 43.54 53.20
CA ASN A 425 28.92 43.45 54.37
C ASN A 425 29.71 44.73 54.62
N LYS A 426 30.24 45.37 53.59
CA LYS A 426 30.91 46.69 53.76
C LYS A 426 29.94 47.75 54.27
N ARG A 427 28.77 47.85 53.64
CA ARG A 427 27.71 48.79 54.04
C ARG A 427 27.21 48.54 55.46
N ILE A 428 27.01 47.27 55.84
CA ILE A 428 26.66 46.87 57.18
C ILE A 428 27.72 47.26 58.18
N ASN A 429 29.02 47.08 57.85
CA ASN A 429 30.12 47.49 58.70
C ASN A 429 30.20 49.03 58.87
N VAL A 430 30.00 49.82 57.83
CA VAL A 430 29.93 51.26 57.88
C VAL A 430 28.77 51.73 58.77
N ALA A 431 27.55 51.16 58.56
CA ALA A 431 26.38 51.50 59.36
C ALA A 431 26.56 51.05 60.83
N SER A 432 27.14 49.86 61.04
CA SER A 432 27.40 49.32 62.39
C SER A 432 28.46 50.15 63.13
N ALA A 433 29.40 50.80 62.44
CA ALA A 433 30.35 51.69 63.04
C ALA A 433 29.72 52.93 63.73
N GLN A 434 28.56 53.37 63.25
CA GLN A 434 27.77 54.42 63.90
C GLN A 434 27.17 53.93 65.24
N LEU A 435 26.79 52.62 65.29
CA LEU A 435 26.33 52.00 66.54
C LEU A 435 27.39 51.95 67.65
N GLN A 436 28.71 51.96 67.26
CA GLN A 436 29.77 51.94 68.26
C GLN A 436 29.86 53.23 69.11
N ARG A 437 29.22 54.27 68.72
CA ARG A 437 29.13 55.54 69.49
C ARG A 437 28.11 55.46 70.63
N LEU A 438 27.22 54.43 70.58
CA LEU A 438 26.19 54.25 71.61
C LEU A 438 26.79 53.55 72.86
N PRO A 439 26.14 53.74 74.10
CA PRO A 439 26.46 52.97 75.27
C PRO A 439 26.52 51.43 75.04
N ALA A 440 27.46 50.75 75.74
CA ALA A 440 27.66 49.33 75.52
C ALA A 440 26.43 48.44 75.76
N ALA A 441 25.57 48.79 76.72
CA ALA A 441 24.33 48.10 77.00
C ALA A 441 23.28 48.31 75.89
N GLU A 442 23.08 49.57 75.43
CA GLU A 442 22.18 49.89 74.32
C GLU A 442 22.60 49.22 73.03
N ARG A 443 23.90 49.25 72.69
CA ARG A 443 24.45 48.57 71.56
C ARG A 443 24.22 47.04 71.58
N LYS A 444 24.35 46.40 72.73
CA LYS A 444 24.09 45.01 72.97
C LYS A 444 22.60 44.64 72.78
N LEU A 445 21.71 45.54 73.30
CA LEU A 445 20.26 45.36 73.11
C LEU A 445 19.90 45.47 71.60
N ILE A 446 20.36 46.53 70.95
CA ILE A 446 20.14 46.68 69.49
C ILE A 446 20.63 45.47 68.72
N ASN A 447 21.78 44.92 68.98
CA ASN A 447 22.31 43.76 68.26
C ASN A 447 21.44 42.51 68.52
N ILE A 448 21.00 42.24 69.73
CA ILE A 448 20.14 41.13 70.05
C ILE A 448 18.76 41.27 69.37
N GLN A 449 18.17 42.47 69.47
CA GLN A 449 16.87 42.76 68.90
C GLN A 449 16.87 42.72 67.43
N ARG A 450 17.95 43.15 66.75
CA ARG A 450 18.14 43.06 65.31
C ARG A 450 18.24 41.61 64.85
N LEU A 451 19.00 40.76 65.54
CA LEU A 451 19.10 39.34 65.21
C LEU A 451 17.79 38.65 65.41
N TYR A 452 17.02 39.05 66.47
CA TYR A 452 15.69 38.54 66.68
C TYR A 452 14.76 38.91 65.53
N SER A 453 14.64 40.20 65.17
CA SER A 453 13.79 40.65 64.08
C SER A 453 14.19 40.04 62.71
N LEU A 454 15.49 39.86 62.43
CA LEU A 454 15.99 39.22 61.23
C LEU A 454 15.52 37.74 61.19
N SER A 455 15.70 37.01 62.27
CA SER A 455 15.28 35.59 62.32
C SER A 455 13.76 35.44 62.27
N GLU A 456 13.03 36.35 62.94
CA GLU A 456 11.57 36.42 62.90
C GLU A 456 11.06 36.67 61.48
N ASN A 457 11.60 37.65 60.75
CA ASN A 457 11.23 38.01 59.40
C ASN A 457 11.50 36.84 58.43
N LEU A 458 12.64 36.14 58.61
CA LEU A 458 12.98 34.94 57.80
C LEU A 458 12.03 33.78 58.11
N TYR A 459 11.70 33.59 59.40
CA TYR A 459 10.74 32.57 59.82
C TYR A 459 9.36 32.82 59.20
N VAL A 460 8.87 34.06 59.28
CA VAL A 460 7.60 34.47 58.69
C VAL A 460 7.60 34.28 57.19
N PHE A 461 8.67 34.70 56.51
CA PHE A 461 8.81 34.52 55.07
C PHE A 461 8.78 33.06 54.66
N LEU A 462 9.53 32.18 55.35
CA LEU A 462 9.50 30.75 55.06
C LEU A 462 8.13 30.10 55.42
N MET A 463 7.48 30.54 56.49
CA MET A 463 6.12 30.08 56.85
C MET A 463 5.11 30.47 55.77
N GLU A 464 5.23 31.68 55.21
CA GLU A 464 4.41 32.11 54.05
C GLU A 464 4.65 31.21 52.85
N LYS A 465 5.90 30.95 52.47
CA LYS A 465 6.25 30.06 51.37
C LYS A 465 5.81 28.60 51.62
N ARG A 466 5.93 28.13 52.87
CA ARG A 466 5.40 26.83 53.28
C ARG A 466 3.88 26.75 53.09
N THR A 467 3.18 27.82 53.47
CA THR A 467 1.74 27.89 53.35
C THR A 467 1.31 27.94 51.89
N GLU A 468 1.99 28.75 51.06
CA GLU A 468 1.78 28.78 49.59
C GLU A 468 1.97 27.40 48.98
N ALA A 469 3.08 26.72 49.29
CA ALA A 469 3.37 25.38 48.77
C ALA A 469 2.34 24.34 49.29
N GLY A 470 1.90 24.49 50.57
CA GLY A 470 0.85 23.65 51.16
C GLY A 470 -0.50 23.84 50.50
N ILE A 471 -0.88 25.06 50.20
CA ILE A 471 -2.11 25.42 49.48
C ILE A 471 -2.00 24.88 48.04
N ALA A 472 -0.88 25.10 47.38
CA ALA A 472 -0.64 24.58 46.04
C ALA A 472 -0.80 23.06 46.00
N LYS A 473 -0.20 22.32 46.97
CA LYS A 473 -0.38 20.87 47.09
C LYS A 473 -1.84 20.47 47.28
N ALA A 474 -2.57 21.16 48.17
CA ALA A 474 -3.97 20.83 48.43
C ALA A 474 -4.91 21.21 47.28
N ALA A 475 -4.57 22.24 46.51
CA ALA A 475 -5.30 22.71 45.35
C ALA A 475 -4.91 22.01 44.03
N ASN A 476 -3.86 21.17 44.06
CA ASN A 476 -3.42 20.49 42.87
C ASN A 476 -4.53 19.63 42.26
N THR A 477 -4.92 20.00 41.05
CA THR A 477 -5.76 19.19 40.17
C THR A 477 -4.93 18.76 38.95
N SER A 478 -5.30 17.65 38.37
CA SER A 478 -4.65 17.23 37.11
C SER A 478 -4.93 18.23 35.99
N ASP A 479 -3.91 18.57 35.20
CA ASP A 479 -4.08 19.35 33.98
C ASP A 479 -4.81 18.58 32.90
N VAL A 480 -4.99 17.28 33.09
CA VAL A 480 -5.60 16.35 32.16
C VAL A 480 -7.09 16.22 32.46
N THR A 481 -7.92 16.56 31.50
CA THR A 481 -9.36 16.37 31.54
C THR A 481 -9.80 15.40 30.44
N ILE A 482 -10.52 14.36 30.79
CA ILE A 482 -11.08 13.40 29.83
C ILE A 482 -12.24 14.09 29.13
N LEU A 483 -12.15 14.32 27.82
CA LEU A 483 -13.19 14.93 26.99
C LEU A 483 -14.22 13.90 26.54
N SER A 484 -13.75 12.73 26.15
CA SER A 484 -14.59 11.65 25.65
C SER A 484 -14.07 10.32 26.16
N GLU A 485 -14.95 9.53 26.76
CA GLU A 485 -14.66 8.13 27.09
C GLU A 485 -14.43 7.30 25.82
N ALA A 486 -13.77 6.16 26.00
CA ALA A 486 -13.45 5.26 24.91
C ALA A 486 -14.70 4.69 24.23
N HIS A 487 -14.82 4.89 22.93
CA HIS A 487 -15.92 4.39 22.10
C HIS A 487 -15.39 3.81 20.79
N VAL A 488 -16.16 2.91 20.19
CA VAL A 488 -15.82 2.36 18.87
C VAL A 488 -16.01 3.43 17.81
N SER A 489 -14.93 3.87 17.19
CA SER A 489 -14.95 4.90 16.14
C SER A 489 -15.23 4.34 14.76
N ALA A 490 -14.66 3.18 14.44
CA ALA A 490 -14.84 2.53 13.13
C ALA A 490 -14.57 1.03 13.20
N GLN A 491 -15.19 0.29 12.28
CA GLN A 491 -14.74 -1.05 11.93
C GLN A 491 -13.69 -0.95 10.81
N THR A 492 -12.45 -1.35 11.10
CA THR A 492 -11.32 -1.23 10.18
C THR A 492 -11.18 -2.43 9.24
N ALA A 493 -11.60 -3.62 9.69
CA ALA A 493 -11.60 -4.84 8.89
C ALA A 493 -12.83 -5.71 9.20
N PRO A 494 -13.36 -6.48 8.19
CA PRO A 494 -13.12 -6.29 6.76
C PRO A 494 -13.73 -4.98 6.25
N ASN A 495 -13.01 -4.27 5.39
CA ASN A 495 -13.60 -3.14 4.66
C ASN A 495 -14.37 -3.70 3.46
N THR A 496 -15.66 -4.02 3.69
CA THR A 496 -16.53 -4.68 2.71
C THR A 496 -16.62 -3.92 1.41
N SER A 497 -16.82 -2.60 1.47
CA SER A 497 -16.94 -1.75 0.28
C SER A 497 -15.66 -1.75 -0.55
N LYS A 498 -14.50 -1.58 0.09
CA LYS A 498 -13.20 -1.61 -0.59
C LYS A 498 -12.94 -2.96 -1.25
N ASN A 499 -13.24 -4.06 -0.56
CA ASN A 499 -13.03 -5.41 -1.09
C ASN A 499 -13.90 -5.67 -2.32
N TYR A 500 -15.19 -5.28 -2.30
CA TYR A 500 -16.08 -5.43 -3.45
C TYR A 500 -15.70 -4.52 -4.60
N ILE A 501 -15.30 -3.26 -4.36
CA ILE A 501 -14.81 -2.37 -5.40
C ILE A 501 -13.54 -2.94 -6.05
N THR A 502 -12.61 -3.43 -5.25
CA THR A 502 -11.38 -4.04 -5.76
C THR A 502 -11.67 -5.29 -6.58
N ALA A 503 -12.61 -6.14 -6.13
CA ALA A 503 -13.05 -7.33 -6.85
C ALA A 503 -13.73 -6.96 -8.18
N LEU A 504 -14.57 -5.91 -8.20
CA LEU A 504 -15.20 -5.41 -9.40
C LEU A 504 -14.16 -4.94 -10.43
N LEU A 505 -13.20 -4.12 -9.98
CA LEU A 505 -12.14 -3.59 -10.85
C LEU A 505 -11.26 -4.71 -11.42
N LEU A 506 -10.82 -5.66 -10.58
CA LEU A 506 -9.98 -6.78 -11.02
C LEU A 506 -10.78 -7.75 -11.90
N GLY A 507 -12.02 -8.04 -11.55
CA GLY A 507 -12.91 -8.91 -12.32
C GLY A 507 -13.19 -8.40 -13.72
N LEU A 508 -13.24 -7.07 -13.92
CA LEU A 508 -13.38 -6.43 -15.23
C LEU A 508 -12.06 -6.26 -15.96
N ALA A 509 -11.02 -5.82 -15.29
CA ALA A 509 -9.73 -5.50 -15.91
C ALA A 509 -8.99 -6.74 -16.43
N LEU A 510 -9.03 -7.85 -15.70
CA LEU A 510 -8.28 -9.06 -16.04
C LEU A 510 -8.71 -9.68 -17.37
N PRO A 511 -10.00 -9.98 -17.64
CA PRO A 511 -10.41 -10.54 -18.93
C PRO A 511 -10.21 -9.55 -20.07
N VAL A 512 -10.44 -8.26 -19.87
CA VAL A 512 -10.19 -7.24 -20.89
C VAL A 512 -8.71 -7.19 -21.25
N GLY A 513 -7.82 -7.23 -20.25
CA GLY A 513 -6.38 -7.29 -20.46
C GLY A 513 -5.94 -8.55 -21.21
N LEU A 514 -6.51 -9.71 -20.88
CA LEU A 514 -6.20 -10.96 -21.58
C LEU A 514 -6.68 -10.95 -23.05
N ILE A 515 -7.87 -10.39 -23.31
CA ILE A 515 -8.39 -10.24 -24.69
C ILE A 515 -7.47 -9.31 -25.48
N PHE A 516 -7.05 -8.19 -24.89
CA PHE A 516 -6.10 -7.27 -25.49
C PHE A 516 -4.74 -7.92 -25.78
N LEU A 517 -4.21 -8.66 -24.81
CA LEU A 517 -2.93 -9.35 -24.95
C LEU A 517 -2.96 -10.37 -26.09
N LYS A 518 -4.03 -11.15 -26.17
CA LYS A 518 -4.28 -12.12 -27.25
C LYS A 518 -4.33 -11.43 -28.61
N ASP A 519 -4.96 -10.28 -28.72
CA ASP A 519 -5.08 -9.52 -29.97
C ASP A 519 -3.74 -8.89 -30.36
N TYR A 520 -3.02 -8.34 -29.40
CA TYR A 520 -1.70 -7.74 -29.58
C TYR A 520 -0.68 -8.74 -30.16
N PHE A 521 -0.72 -9.98 -29.71
CA PHE A 521 0.17 -11.04 -30.20
C PHE A 521 -0.33 -11.72 -31.47
N ASN A 522 -1.49 -11.34 -32.02
CA ASN A 522 -2.00 -11.93 -33.25
C ASN A 522 -1.33 -11.31 -34.49
N ASN A 523 -0.34 -12.00 -35.01
CA ASN A 523 0.40 -11.62 -36.22
C ASN A 523 -0.25 -12.09 -37.52
N ARG A 524 -1.47 -12.67 -37.49
CA ARG A 524 -2.18 -13.15 -38.65
C ARG A 524 -3.20 -12.16 -39.15
N VAL A 525 -3.49 -12.21 -40.45
CA VAL A 525 -4.52 -11.38 -41.09
C VAL A 525 -5.89 -11.88 -40.63
N ALA A 526 -6.60 -11.09 -39.88
CA ALA A 526 -7.90 -11.45 -39.33
C ALA A 526 -9.07 -10.78 -40.08
N SER A 527 -8.84 -9.62 -40.67
CA SER A 527 -9.89 -8.83 -41.30
C SER A 527 -9.41 -8.15 -42.58
N GLN A 528 -10.35 -7.57 -43.34
CA GLN A 528 -10.07 -6.76 -44.53
C GLN A 528 -9.26 -5.50 -44.17
N GLU A 529 -9.50 -4.90 -43.03
CA GLU A 529 -8.77 -3.74 -42.55
C GLU A 529 -7.30 -4.05 -42.31
N ASP A 530 -6.98 -5.29 -41.88
CA ASP A 530 -5.60 -5.73 -41.78
C ASP A 530 -4.91 -5.69 -43.16
N ILE A 531 -5.57 -6.13 -44.20
CA ILE A 531 -5.03 -6.10 -45.58
C ILE A 531 -4.76 -4.66 -46.00
N LEU A 532 -5.75 -3.79 -45.86
CA LEU A 532 -5.67 -2.38 -46.28
C LEU A 532 -4.64 -1.56 -45.47
N LYS A 533 -4.30 -2.04 -44.27
CA LYS A 533 -3.28 -1.42 -43.43
C LYS A 533 -1.86 -1.75 -43.89
N TYR A 534 -1.64 -2.97 -44.39
CA TYR A 534 -0.30 -3.46 -44.70
C TYR A 534 0.04 -3.43 -46.21
N THR A 535 -0.94 -3.22 -47.09
CA THR A 535 -0.71 -3.14 -48.53
C THR A 535 -1.69 -2.19 -49.23
N ALA A 536 -1.21 -1.51 -50.26
CA ALA A 536 -2.02 -0.66 -51.17
C ALA A 536 -2.64 -1.48 -52.33
N LEU A 537 -2.39 -2.78 -52.41
CA LEU A 537 -2.95 -3.65 -53.47
C LEU A 537 -4.50 -3.70 -53.32
N PRO A 538 -5.23 -3.60 -54.46
CA PRO A 538 -6.69 -3.67 -54.40
C PRO A 538 -7.16 -5.09 -54.02
N ILE A 539 -8.26 -5.16 -53.29
CA ILE A 539 -8.92 -6.44 -52.96
C ILE A 539 -9.84 -6.79 -54.16
N LEU A 540 -9.49 -7.87 -54.83
CA LEU A 540 -10.22 -8.38 -55.99
C LEU A 540 -11.61 -8.95 -55.62
N GLY A 541 -11.66 -9.61 -54.45
CA GLY A 541 -12.85 -10.23 -53.92
C GLY A 541 -12.64 -10.93 -52.63
N ILE A 542 -13.72 -11.39 -52.02
CA ILE A 542 -13.74 -12.13 -50.75
C ILE A 542 -14.41 -13.49 -51.01
N VAL A 543 -13.71 -14.56 -50.70
CA VAL A 543 -14.21 -15.94 -50.83
C VAL A 543 -14.48 -16.52 -49.42
N GLY A 544 -15.71 -16.88 -49.14
CA GLY A 544 -16.12 -17.42 -47.87
C GLY A 544 -15.58 -18.80 -47.57
N HIS A 545 -15.62 -19.16 -46.30
CA HIS A 545 -15.22 -20.51 -45.81
C HIS A 545 -16.03 -21.61 -46.45
N ASN A 546 -15.32 -22.55 -47.13
CA ASN A 546 -15.91 -23.70 -47.71
C ASN A 546 -16.26 -24.76 -46.65
N ARG A 547 -17.53 -25.01 -46.41
CA ARG A 547 -17.98 -26.04 -45.45
C ARG A 547 -18.04 -27.46 -46.05
N LYS A 548 -17.95 -27.58 -47.40
CA LYS A 548 -17.97 -28.86 -48.11
C LYS A 548 -16.55 -29.16 -48.54
N GLU A 549 -16.09 -30.35 -48.30
CA GLU A 549 -14.71 -30.77 -48.64
C GLU A 549 -14.45 -30.98 -50.14
N SER A 550 -15.37 -30.65 -51.01
CA SER A 550 -15.21 -30.87 -52.47
C SER A 550 -14.29 -29.80 -53.09
N SER A 551 -13.41 -30.21 -54.00
CA SER A 551 -12.43 -29.35 -54.63
C SER A 551 -13.01 -28.44 -55.70
N THR A 552 -14.20 -28.77 -56.27
CA THR A 552 -14.85 -28.03 -57.35
C THR A 552 -16.34 -27.77 -57.01
N LEU A 553 -16.57 -26.82 -56.11
CA LEU A 553 -17.91 -26.54 -55.55
C LEU A 553 -18.90 -25.91 -56.53
N ILE A 554 -18.40 -25.16 -57.53
CA ILE A 554 -19.25 -24.47 -58.47
C ILE A 554 -19.98 -25.45 -59.39
N ASP A 555 -19.39 -26.55 -59.70
CA ASP A 555 -20.00 -27.62 -60.46
C ASP A 555 -21.20 -28.24 -59.76
N GLN A 556 -21.08 -28.47 -58.47
CA GLN A 556 -22.11 -29.10 -57.64
C GLN A 556 -23.24 -28.13 -57.23
N ASN A 557 -22.96 -26.83 -57.09
CA ASN A 557 -23.88 -25.79 -56.63
C ASN A 557 -23.65 -24.47 -57.34
N PRO A 558 -24.10 -24.28 -58.59
CA PRO A 558 -23.89 -23.06 -59.37
C PRO A 558 -24.52 -21.78 -58.75
N LYS A 559 -25.49 -21.94 -57.86
CA LYS A 559 -26.20 -20.83 -57.17
C LYS A 559 -25.64 -20.60 -55.73
N SER A 560 -24.53 -21.19 -55.35
CA SER A 560 -23.98 -21.00 -54.01
C SER A 560 -23.38 -19.59 -53.86
N ALA A 561 -23.32 -19.12 -52.61
CA ALA A 561 -22.64 -17.86 -52.24
C ALA A 561 -21.17 -17.88 -52.70
N LEU A 562 -20.53 -19.06 -52.71
CA LEU A 562 -19.17 -19.26 -53.16
C LEU A 562 -19.08 -19.05 -54.69
N ALA A 563 -20.01 -19.59 -55.45
CA ALA A 563 -20.08 -19.41 -56.90
C ALA A 563 -20.25 -17.90 -57.26
N GLU A 564 -21.06 -17.19 -56.55
CA GLU A 564 -21.25 -15.72 -56.72
C GLU A 564 -19.96 -14.94 -56.36
N ALA A 565 -19.23 -15.37 -55.32
CA ALA A 565 -17.95 -14.75 -55.03
C ALA A 565 -16.97 -14.87 -56.21
N PHE A 566 -16.86 -16.07 -56.83
CA PHE A 566 -15.98 -16.24 -57.99
C PHE A 566 -16.50 -15.54 -59.26
N ARG A 567 -17.83 -15.40 -59.47
CA ARG A 567 -18.38 -14.56 -60.53
C ARG A 567 -17.98 -13.09 -60.34
N THR A 568 -18.02 -12.60 -59.12
CA THR A 568 -17.55 -11.25 -58.75
C THR A 568 -16.06 -11.11 -59.02
N VAL A 569 -15.24 -12.07 -58.63
CA VAL A 569 -13.78 -12.13 -58.92
C VAL A 569 -13.53 -12.06 -60.42
N ARG A 570 -14.25 -12.89 -61.22
CA ARG A 570 -14.16 -12.86 -62.68
C ARG A 570 -14.50 -11.49 -63.24
N SER A 571 -15.59 -10.88 -62.80
CA SER A 571 -16.01 -9.58 -63.27
C SER A 571 -14.94 -8.51 -63.00
N ASN A 572 -14.38 -8.52 -61.77
CA ASN A 572 -13.34 -7.57 -61.35
C ASN A 572 -12.01 -7.80 -62.11
N LEU A 573 -11.66 -9.02 -62.39
CA LEU A 573 -10.50 -9.36 -63.24
C LEU A 573 -10.60 -8.79 -64.65
N ARG A 574 -11.78 -8.80 -65.28
CA ARG A 574 -12.00 -8.19 -66.58
C ARG A 574 -11.64 -6.71 -66.65
N PHE A 575 -11.78 -5.98 -65.54
CA PHE A 575 -11.36 -4.56 -65.44
C PHE A 575 -9.86 -4.39 -65.21
N MET A 576 -9.17 -5.41 -64.69
CA MET A 576 -7.73 -5.37 -64.45
C MET A 576 -6.94 -5.72 -65.70
N VAL A 577 -7.49 -6.59 -66.52
CA VAL A 577 -6.82 -7.04 -67.74
C VAL A 577 -7.05 -6.01 -68.86
N ASN A 578 -5.95 -5.59 -69.50
CA ASN A 578 -6.04 -4.62 -70.59
C ASN A 578 -6.70 -5.31 -71.80
N GLN A 579 -7.85 -4.76 -72.29
CA GLN A 579 -8.63 -5.31 -73.37
C GLN A 579 -7.96 -5.13 -74.77
N ASP A 580 -6.98 -4.19 -74.86
CA ASP A 580 -6.31 -3.86 -76.12
C ASP A 580 -5.18 -4.82 -76.53
N THR A 581 -4.85 -5.81 -75.71
CA THR A 581 -3.84 -6.81 -76.02
C THR A 581 -4.47 -7.91 -76.90
N HIS A 582 -3.97 -8.10 -78.08
CA HIS A 582 -4.34 -9.20 -79.02
C HIS A 582 -3.95 -10.56 -78.40
N GLY A 583 -4.87 -11.52 -78.37
CA GLY A 583 -4.66 -12.88 -77.84
C GLY A 583 -5.13 -13.13 -76.41
N GLY A 584 -5.06 -14.40 -76.01
CA GLY A 584 -5.53 -14.90 -74.67
C GLY A 584 -4.85 -14.25 -73.46
N LYS A 585 -5.56 -14.09 -72.38
CA LYS A 585 -5.15 -13.41 -71.16
C LYS A 585 -4.55 -14.40 -70.16
N LEU A 586 -3.30 -14.17 -69.72
CA LEU A 586 -2.61 -14.97 -68.71
C LEU A 586 -2.90 -14.41 -67.32
N ILE A 587 -3.53 -15.20 -66.48
CA ILE A 587 -3.79 -14.89 -65.07
C ILE A 587 -2.97 -15.81 -64.19
N VAL A 588 -2.10 -15.25 -63.36
CA VAL A 588 -1.30 -16.00 -62.40
C VAL A 588 -1.99 -16.00 -61.03
N VAL A 589 -2.16 -17.16 -60.42
CA VAL A 589 -2.68 -17.34 -59.06
C VAL A 589 -1.60 -17.84 -58.16
N THR A 590 -1.22 -17.03 -57.19
CA THR A 590 -0.14 -17.33 -56.25
C THR A 590 -0.50 -16.95 -54.79
N SER A 591 0.40 -17.25 -53.86
CA SER A 591 0.22 -16.93 -52.44
C SER A 591 1.54 -16.83 -51.70
N SER A 592 1.49 -16.41 -50.44
CA SER A 592 2.68 -16.36 -49.56
C SER A 592 3.18 -17.75 -49.20
N VAL A 593 2.28 -18.62 -48.77
CA VAL A 593 2.59 -19.97 -48.27
C VAL A 593 1.62 -21.02 -48.82
N SER A 594 1.98 -22.27 -48.65
CA SER A 594 1.08 -23.37 -49.03
C SER A 594 -0.17 -23.40 -48.12
N GLY A 595 -1.31 -23.80 -48.63
CA GLY A 595 -2.54 -23.91 -47.85
C GLY A 595 -3.43 -22.67 -47.86
N GLU A 596 -3.09 -21.58 -48.61
CA GLU A 596 -3.88 -20.37 -48.70
C GLU A 596 -5.06 -20.48 -49.69
N GLY A 597 -5.16 -21.59 -50.41
CA GLY A 597 -6.28 -21.87 -51.31
C GLY A 597 -6.04 -21.53 -52.77
N LYS A 598 -4.79 -21.43 -53.21
CA LYS A 598 -4.41 -21.17 -54.64
C LYS A 598 -5.11 -22.08 -55.62
N THR A 599 -4.80 -23.37 -55.53
CA THR A 599 -5.33 -24.41 -56.42
C THR A 599 -6.85 -24.46 -56.43
N PHE A 600 -7.46 -24.34 -55.25
CA PHE A 600 -8.91 -24.27 -55.13
C PHE A 600 -9.46 -23.04 -55.90
N SER A 601 -8.85 -21.89 -55.75
CA SER A 601 -9.30 -20.65 -56.39
C SER A 601 -9.01 -20.69 -57.89
N ALA A 602 -7.85 -21.20 -58.31
CA ALA A 602 -7.51 -21.35 -59.72
C ALA A 602 -8.48 -22.29 -60.46
N LYS A 603 -8.82 -23.44 -59.86
CA LYS A 603 -9.80 -24.41 -60.42
C LYS A 603 -11.19 -23.79 -60.56
N ASN A 604 -11.71 -23.15 -59.51
CA ASN A 604 -13.01 -22.53 -59.53
C ASN A 604 -13.09 -21.32 -60.48
N LEU A 605 -12.01 -20.56 -60.58
CA LEU A 605 -11.93 -19.42 -61.50
C LEU A 605 -11.90 -19.91 -62.96
N ALA A 606 -11.09 -20.94 -63.29
CA ALA A 606 -11.09 -21.55 -64.63
C ALA A 606 -12.46 -22.07 -65.02
N TYR A 607 -13.14 -22.76 -64.10
CA TYR A 607 -14.47 -23.27 -64.30
C TYR A 607 -15.47 -22.15 -64.58
N ILE A 608 -15.45 -21.04 -63.86
CA ILE A 608 -16.37 -19.91 -64.00
C ILE A 608 -16.15 -19.16 -65.33
N PHE A 609 -14.90 -19.09 -65.79
CA PHE A 609 -14.62 -18.52 -67.14
C PHE A 609 -15.16 -19.45 -68.26
N ALA A 610 -14.93 -20.78 -68.14
CA ALA A 610 -15.45 -21.75 -69.12
C ALA A 610 -16.97 -21.78 -69.26
N ILE A 611 -17.67 -21.76 -68.10
CA ILE A 611 -19.17 -21.66 -68.11
C ILE A 611 -19.65 -20.38 -68.79
N SER A 612 -18.88 -19.30 -68.76
CA SER A 612 -19.24 -18.08 -69.46
C SER A 612 -18.99 -18.09 -70.99
N GLY A 613 -18.55 -19.25 -71.51
CA GLY A 613 -18.32 -19.44 -72.93
C GLY A 613 -16.87 -19.13 -73.36
N GLU A 614 -15.97 -18.77 -72.47
CA GLU A 614 -14.59 -18.45 -72.77
C GLU A 614 -13.73 -19.74 -72.85
N ARG A 615 -12.95 -19.91 -73.90
CA ARG A 615 -11.98 -21.04 -73.98
C ARG A 615 -10.88 -20.86 -72.96
N THR A 616 -10.91 -21.65 -71.90
CA THR A 616 -10.09 -21.48 -70.75
C THR A 616 -9.17 -22.64 -70.53
N LEU A 617 -7.85 -22.36 -70.34
CA LEU A 617 -6.84 -23.37 -70.00
C LEU A 617 -6.36 -23.16 -68.55
N LEU A 618 -6.48 -24.19 -67.71
CA LEU A 618 -5.90 -24.22 -66.37
C LEU A 618 -4.54 -24.95 -66.46
N ILE A 619 -3.49 -24.26 -66.12
CA ILE A 619 -2.13 -24.83 -66.06
C ILE A 619 -1.73 -25.01 -64.58
N ASN A 620 -1.40 -26.22 -64.20
CA ASN A 620 -0.81 -26.52 -62.92
C ASN A 620 0.72 -26.40 -62.99
N ALA A 621 1.24 -25.26 -62.59
CA ALA A 621 2.66 -24.97 -62.55
C ALA A 621 3.32 -25.31 -61.18
N ASP A 622 2.57 -25.78 -60.21
CA ASP A 622 3.16 -26.32 -58.97
C ASP A 622 3.62 -27.76 -59.14
N MET A 623 4.78 -27.93 -59.77
CA MET A 623 5.38 -29.21 -60.09
C MET A 623 6.01 -29.88 -58.84
N ARG A 624 5.97 -29.24 -57.65
CA ARG A 624 6.57 -29.77 -56.42
C ARG A 624 5.55 -30.57 -55.60
N LYS A 625 4.27 -30.25 -55.75
CA LYS A 625 3.13 -30.95 -55.17
C LYS A 625 2.14 -31.31 -56.30
N PRO A 626 2.34 -32.45 -56.94
CA PRO A 626 1.41 -32.85 -57.98
C PRO A 626 0.02 -33.01 -57.35
N ASN A 627 -0.92 -32.18 -57.82
CA ASN A 627 -2.33 -32.37 -57.49
C ASN A 627 -2.94 -33.33 -58.47
N ASN A 628 -3.61 -34.38 -57.94
CA ASN A 628 -4.46 -35.25 -58.73
C ASN A 628 -5.59 -34.41 -59.36
N ASN A 629 -5.57 -34.24 -60.67
CA ASN A 629 -6.57 -33.51 -61.44
C ASN A 629 -7.83 -34.39 -61.69
N THR A 630 -8.05 -35.35 -60.82
CA THR A 630 -9.20 -36.29 -60.86
C THR A 630 -10.55 -35.55 -60.78
N ASP A 631 -10.53 -34.34 -60.19
CA ASP A 631 -11.74 -33.46 -60.08
C ASP A 631 -12.31 -33.09 -61.46
N PHE A 632 -11.50 -33.11 -62.50
CA PHE A 632 -11.89 -32.80 -63.87
C PHE A 632 -11.95 -34.04 -64.82
N GLY A 633 -11.87 -35.24 -64.21
CA GLY A 633 -11.91 -36.50 -64.98
C GLY A 633 -10.65 -36.78 -65.78
N VAL A 634 -9.57 -36.08 -65.59
CA VAL A 634 -8.31 -36.24 -66.30
C VAL A 634 -7.34 -37.09 -65.48
N LEU A 635 -6.99 -38.25 -66.02
CA LEU A 635 -6.00 -39.16 -65.48
C LEU A 635 -4.77 -39.20 -66.44
N SER A 636 -3.86 -38.25 -66.32
CA SER A 636 -2.61 -38.22 -67.16
C SER A 636 -1.40 -38.07 -66.26
N SER A 637 -0.38 -38.85 -66.48
CA SER A 637 0.97 -38.71 -65.90
C SER A 637 1.81 -37.67 -66.68
N LEU A 638 1.48 -37.40 -67.94
CA LEU A 638 2.16 -36.38 -68.70
C LEU A 638 1.59 -35.00 -68.46
N GLY A 639 2.44 -33.98 -68.34
CA GLY A 639 2.06 -32.63 -68.08
C GLY A 639 3.13 -31.59 -68.41
N LEU A 640 3.03 -30.41 -67.74
CA LEU A 640 3.89 -29.26 -67.94
C LEU A 640 5.39 -29.60 -67.80
N SER A 641 5.76 -30.40 -66.81
CA SER A 641 7.16 -30.79 -66.62
C SER A 641 7.70 -31.59 -67.77
N ASN A 642 6.93 -32.55 -68.35
CA ASN A 642 7.32 -33.38 -69.48
C ASN A 642 7.46 -32.57 -70.77
N TYR A 643 6.56 -31.61 -70.99
CA TYR A 643 6.64 -30.68 -72.15
C TYR A 643 7.85 -29.76 -72.03
N LEU A 644 8.07 -29.10 -70.89
CA LEU A 644 9.20 -28.19 -70.66
C LEU A 644 10.56 -28.90 -70.76
N ALA A 645 10.63 -30.15 -70.36
CA ALA A 645 11.81 -31.00 -70.46
C ALA A 645 12.03 -31.54 -71.92
N GLY A 646 11.08 -31.44 -72.85
CA GLY A 646 11.16 -31.89 -74.19
C GLY A 646 10.79 -33.36 -74.44
N TYR A 647 10.12 -34.00 -73.51
CA TYR A 647 9.69 -35.39 -73.52
C TYR A 647 8.28 -35.61 -74.08
N ALA A 648 7.51 -34.53 -74.22
CA ALA A 648 6.13 -34.61 -74.70
C ALA A 648 5.81 -33.42 -75.64
N THR A 649 4.84 -33.60 -76.57
CA THR A 649 4.30 -32.53 -77.40
C THR A 649 3.16 -31.78 -76.66
N MET A 650 2.66 -30.69 -77.24
CA MET A 650 1.60 -29.91 -76.65
C MET A 650 0.25 -30.68 -76.69
N GLU A 651 0.02 -31.46 -77.67
CA GLU A 651 -1.15 -32.29 -77.82
C GLU A 651 -1.23 -33.44 -76.78
N ASP A 652 -0.04 -33.94 -76.37
CA ASP A 652 0.05 -35.03 -75.36
C ASP A 652 -0.29 -34.56 -73.92
N VAL A 653 -0.11 -33.25 -73.65
CA VAL A 653 -0.17 -32.72 -72.27
C VAL A 653 -1.43 -31.86 -71.97
N ILE A 654 -2.13 -31.40 -72.99
CA ILE A 654 -3.35 -30.63 -72.86
C ILE A 654 -4.55 -31.52 -72.99
N HIS A 655 -5.40 -31.56 -71.96
CA HIS A 655 -6.58 -32.43 -71.94
C HIS A 655 -7.83 -31.61 -71.85
N GLN A 656 -8.84 -31.96 -72.61
CA GLN A 656 -10.20 -31.39 -72.43
C GLN A 656 -10.83 -32.04 -71.23
N THR A 657 -11.50 -31.21 -70.41
CA THR A 657 -12.24 -31.70 -69.21
C THR A 657 -13.68 -32.09 -69.59
N LEU A 658 -14.40 -32.60 -68.61
CA LEU A 658 -15.83 -32.87 -68.75
C LEU A 658 -16.66 -31.57 -68.95
N GLN A 659 -16.11 -30.42 -68.58
CA GLN A 659 -16.73 -29.12 -68.80
C GLN A 659 -16.36 -28.57 -70.18
N GLU A 660 -17.38 -28.19 -70.94
CA GLU A 660 -17.22 -27.54 -72.24
C GLU A 660 -16.38 -26.24 -72.05
N ASN A 661 -15.51 -25.95 -72.99
CA ASN A 661 -14.55 -24.83 -73.03
C ASN A 661 -13.49 -24.82 -71.89
N LEU A 662 -13.41 -25.87 -71.07
CA LEU A 662 -12.36 -25.99 -70.04
C LEU A 662 -11.31 -27.05 -70.44
N PHE A 663 -10.07 -26.60 -70.49
CA PHE A 663 -8.91 -27.43 -70.78
C PHE A 663 -7.97 -27.36 -69.57
N ILE A 664 -7.18 -28.46 -69.40
CA ILE A 664 -6.19 -28.54 -68.31
C ILE A 664 -4.89 -29.03 -68.81
N LEU A 665 -3.83 -28.39 -68.27
CA LEU A 665 -2.45 -28.85 -68.44
C LEU A 665 -1.96 -29.23 -67.02
N PRO A 666 -1.90 -30.56 -66.74
CA PRO A 666 -1.39 -31.02 -65.42
C PRO A 666 0.07 -30.67 -65.24
N SER A 667 0.55 -30.71 -63.96
CA SER A 667 1.97 -30.51 -63.63
C SER A 667 2.88 -31.54 -64.22
N GLY A 668 2.43 -32.77 -64.48
CA GLY A 668 3.21 -33.88 -64.86
C GLY A 668 4.07 -34.52 -63.75
N ASP A 669 5.07 -35.31 -64.13
CA ASP A 669 5.99 -35.92 -63.16
C ASP A 669 6.78 -34.84 -62.38
N ILE A 670 7.20 -35.16 -61.20
CA ILE A 670 7.99 -34.23 -60.35
C ILE A 670 9.41 -34.20 -60.94
N PRO A 671 9.85 -33.09 -61.54
CA PRO A 671 11.19 -32.98 -62.07
C PRO A 671 12.21 -32.69 -60.95
N PRO A 672 13.52 -33.01 -61.16
CA PRO A 672 14.56 -32.71 -60.20
C PRO A 672 14.81 -31.18 -60.03
N ASN A 673 14.48 -30.36 -61.02
CA ASN A 673 14.74 -28.94 -61.11
C ASN A 673 13.47 -28.11 -61.50
N PRO A 674 12.42 -28.09 -60.77
CA PRO A 674 11.15 -27.44 -61.14
C PRO A 674 11.30 -25.96 -61.49
N SER A 675 12.09 -25.20 -60.69
CA SER A 675 12.33 -23.76 -60.88
C SER A 675 13.00 -23.46 -62.24
N GLU A 676 14.04 -24.20 -62.63
CA GLU A 676 14.74 -23.97 -63.85
C GLU A 676 13.86 -24.28 -65.12
N LEU A 677 12.99 -25.25 -64.96
CA LEU A 677 12.07 -25.59 -66.08
C LEU A 677 11.04 -24.48 -66.30
N LEU A 678 10.50 -23.89 -65.17
CA LEU A 678 9.53 -22.77 -65.22
C LEU A 678 10.12 -21.47 -65.79
N LEU A 679 11.44 -21.29 -65.64
CA LEU A 679 12.16 -20.09 -66.09
C LEU A 679 12.83 -20.31 -67.45
N ASN A 680 12.63 -21.45 -68.05
CA ASN A 680 13.22 -21.78 -69.39
C ASN A 680 12.46 -21.05 -70.51
N ARG A 681 13.17 -20.67 -71.57
CA ARG A 681 12.66 -20.06 -72.82
C ARG A 681 11.47 -20.82 -73.42
N ARG A 682 11.39 -22.14 -73.22
CA ARG A 682 10.26 -22.96 -73.60
C ARG A 682 8.94 -22.58 -72.89
N MET A 683 8.99 -22.07 -71.66
CA MET A 683 7.78 -21.58 -70.97
C MET A 683 7.23 -20.33 -71.67
N ASP A 684 8.11 -19.39 -72.05
CA ASP A 684 7.71 -18.17 -72.81
C ASP A 684 7.12 -18.50 -74.17
N GLU A 685 7.73 -19.50 -74.85
CA GLU A 685 7.23 -19.98 -76.14
C GLU A 685 5.88 -20.68 -75.99
N LEU A 686 5.70 -21.50 -74.96
CA LEU A 686 4.45 -22.14 -74.64
C LEU A 686 3.32 -21.10 -74.38
N VAL A 687 3.59 -20.08 -73.52
CA VAL A 687 2.61 -19.02 -73.21
C VAL A 687 2.23 -18.26 -74.48
N LYS A 688 3.16 -17.93 -75.34
CA LYS A 688 2.88 -17.28 -76.65
C LYS A 688 1.99 -18.11 -77.53
N LEU A 689 2.21 -19.38 -77.61
CA LEU A 689 1.44 -20.34 -78.45
C LEU A 689 -0.01 -20.46 -77.82
N LEU A 690 -0.11 -20.59 -76.53
CA LEU A 690 -1.38 -20.76 -75.85
C LEU A 690 -2.28 -19.51 -75.93
N ARG A 691 -1.66 -18.32 -75.96
CA ARG A 691 -2.43 -17.05 -76.14
C ARG A 691 -3.17 -16.98 -77.49
N ASN A 692 -2.74 -17.72 -78.50
CA ASN A 692 -3.43 -17.78 -79.75
C ASN A 692 -4.60 -18.78 -79.80
N SER A 693 -4.64 -19.69 -78.80
CA SER A 693 -5.62 -20.79 -78.77
C SER A 693 -6.70 -20.68 -77.70
N TYR A 694 -6.43 -19.91 -76.69
CA TYR A 694 -7.31 -19.76 -75.48
C TYR A 694 -7.62 -18.30 -75.16
N ASP A 695 -8.81 -18.01 -74.73
CA ASP A 695 -9.20 -16.67 -74.30
C ASP A 695 -8.61 -16.32 -72.92
N TYR A 696 -8.62 -17.31 -72.01
CA TYR A 696 -8.02 -17.19 -70.68
C TYR A 696 -7.10 -18.37 -70.36
N ILE A 697 -5.93 -18.05 -69.81
CA ILE A 697 -4.95 -19.02 -69.31
C ILE A 697 -4.76 -18.73 -67.81
N ILE A 698 -5.15 -19.70 -66.99
CA ILE A 698 -5.02 -19.58 -65.53
C ILE A 698 -3.88 -20.43 -65.06
N LEU A 699 -2.84 -19.81 -64.50
CA LEU A 699 -1.62 -20.46 -64.01
C LEU A 699 -1.64 -20.60 -62.52
N ASP A 700 -1.81 -21.83 -62.02
CA ASP A 700 -1.68 -22.14 -60.59
C ASP A 700 -0.19 -22.35 -60.25
N THR A 701 0.40 -21.42 -59.50
CA THR A 701 1.84 -21.39 -59.24
C THR A 701 2.20 -21.81 -57.83
N PRO A 702 3.45 -22.24 -57.56
CA PRO A 702 3.92 -22.41 -56.20
C PRO A 702 3.92 -21.12 -55.39
N PRO A 703 3.94 -21.17 -54.05
CA PRO A 703 3.88 -19.96 -53.23
C PRO A 703 5.16 -19.12 -53.38
N VAL A 704 4.99 -17.79 -53.55
CA VAL A 704 6.10 -16.84 -53.77
C VAL A 704 6.80 -16.37 -52.49
N GLY A 705 6.24 -16.64 -51.33
CA GLY A 705 6.88 -16.29 -50.05
C GLY A 705 8.14 -17.09 -49.71
N ILE A 706 8.34 -18.20 -50.40
CA ILE A 706 9.47 -19.12 -50.20
C ILE A 706 10.37 -19.20 -51.46
N LEU A 707 9.83 -18.86 -52.64
CA LEU A 707 10.45 -19.16 -53.94
C LEU A 707 10.36 -17.98 -54.88
N SER A 708 11.44 -17.68 -55.61
CA SER A 708 11.49 -16.60 -56.63
C SER A 708 10.73 -16.91 -57.91
N ASP A 709 10.48 -18.18 -58.18
CA ASP A 709 9.93 -18.69 -59.45
C ASP A 709 8.55 -18.08 -59.74
N GLY A 710 7.69 -17.95 -58.73
CA GLY A 710 6.39 -17.37 -58.89
C GLY A 710 6.43 -15.87 -59.22
N LEU A 711 7.45 -15.13 -58.77
CA LEU A 711 7.59 -13.69 -59.05
C LEU A 711 7.92 -13.44 -60.54
N GLU A 712 8.69 -14.27 -61.16
CA GLU A 712 9.04 -14.15 -62.61
C GLU A 712 7.81 -14.45 -63.47
N LEU A 713 7.00 -15.46 -63.09
CA LEU A 713 5.74 -15.75 -63.78
C LEU A 713 4.73 -14.60 -63.65
N MET A 714 4.75 -13.89 -62.49
CA MET A 714 3.91 -12.70 -62.31
C MET A 714 4.27 -11.52 -63.24
N GLN A 715 5.53 -11.46 -63.72
CA GLN A 715 5.96 -10.39 -64.63
C GLN A 715 5.40 -10.52 -66.06
N ILE A 716 5.21 -11.76 -66.50
CA ILE A 716 4.67 -12.04 -67.86
C ILE A 716 3.15 -12.11 -67.89
N ALA A 717 2.49 -12.07 -66.73
CA ALA A 717 1.06 -12.17 -66.59
C ALA A 717 0.35 -10.85 -66.89
N ASP A 718 -0.86 -10.94 -67.46
CA ASP A 718 -1.74 -9.79 -67.68
C ASP A 718 -2.43 -9.35 -66.38
N ALA A 719 -2.67 -10.30 -65.46
CA ALA A 719 -3.16 -10.04 -64.12
C ALA A 719 -2.63 -11.07 -63.12
N ASN A 720 -2.38 -10.63 -61.88
CA ASN A 720 -1.91 -11.47 -60.79
C ASN A 720 -2.88 -11.48 -59.63
N ILE A 721 -3.22 -12.67 -59.13
CA ILE A 721 -4.05 -12.88 -57.94
C ILE A 721 -3.15 -13.37 -56.82
N PHE A 722 -3.05 -12.57 -55.78
CA PHE A 722 -2.32 -12.93 -54.58
C PHE A 722 -3.31 -13.37 -53.49
N MET A 723 -3.20 -14.64 -53.11
CA MET A 723 -4.09 -15.24 -52.12
C MET A 723 -3.72 -14.85 -50.71
N VAL A 724 -4.69 -14.43 -49.89
CA VAL A 724 -4.53 -14.17 -48.48
C VAL A 724 -5.64 -14.91 -47.74
N ARG A 725 -5.31 -15.78 -46.82
CA ARG A 725 -6.25 -16.59 -46.08
C ARG A 725 -6.49 -16.03 -44.67
N GLN A 726 -7.74 -15.90 -44.26
CA GLN A 726 -8.12 -15.40 -42.93
C GLN A 726 -7.55 -16.30 -41.83
N ASP A 727 -7.06 -15.68 -40.74
CA ASP A 727 -6.48 -16.32 -39.57
C ASP A 727 -5.30 -17.28 -39.87
N TYR A 728 -4.78 -17.23 -41.11
CA TYR A 728 -3.71 -18.09 -41.57
C TYR A 728 -2.48 -17.33 -42.10
N THR A 729 -2.66 -16.40 -43.03
CA THR A 729 -1.59 -15.59 -43.62
C THR A 729 -0.99 -14.65 -42.60
N LEU A 730 0.34 -14.56 -42.50
CA LEU A 730 1.01 -13.61 -41.61
C LEU A 730 0.98 -12.19 -42.20
N LYS A 731 0.80 -11.19 -41.34
CA LYS A 731 0.82 -9.75 -41.72
C LYS A 731 2.14 -9.35 -42.39
N SER A 732 3.26 -9.95 -41.99
CA SER A 732 4.57 -9.72 -42.60
C SER A 732 4.64 -10.05 -44.10
N PHE A 733 3.86 -11.01 -44.58
CA PHE A 733 3.84 -11.36 -46.01
C PHE A 733 3.15 -10.27 -46.83
N LEU A 734 2.17 -9.56 -46.27
CA LEU A 734 1.55 -8.41 -46.95
C LEU A 734 2.56 -7.27 -47.14
N ASN A 735 3.42 -7.05 -46.18
CA ASN A 735 4.51 -6.08 -46.36
C ASN A 735 5.50 -6.50 -47.43
N ASN A 736 5.84 -7.78 -47.49
CA ASN A 736 6.76 -8.29 -48.51
C ASN A 736 6.19 -8.11 -49.92
N ILE A 737 4.93 -8.47 -50.17
CA ILE A 737 4.31 -8.30 -51.48
C ILE A 737 4.15 -6.82 -51.86
N GLN A 738 3.87 -5.95 -50.86
CA GLN A 738 3.85 -4.51 -51.05
C GLN A 738 5.21 -3.97 -51.51
N GLN A 739 6.32 -4.43 -50.93
CA GLN A 739 7.66 -4.05 -51.37
C GLN A 739 7.96 -4.51 -52.80
N GLN A 740 7.52 -5.73 -53.19
CA GLN A 740 7.68 -6.20 -54.58
C GLN A 740 6.87 -5.36 -55.55
N PHE A 741 5.68 -4.92 -55.17
CA PHE A 741 4.85 -4.02 -55.96
C PHE A 741 5.48 -2.62 -56.09
N GLU A 742 5.93 -2.03 -55.02
CA GLU A 742 6.60 -0.71 -55.00
C GLU A 742 7.92 -0.70 -55.78
N SER A 743 8.67 -1.82 -55.74
CA SER A 743 9.89 -1.96 -56.51
C SER A 743 9.65 -2.19 -58.03
N GLY A 744 8.39 -2.24 -58.47
CA GLY A 744 8.02 -2.48 -59.85
C GLY A 744 8.25 -3.88 -60.39
N LYS A 745 8.63 -4.82 -59.52
CA LYS A 745 8.88 -6.25 -59.90
C LYS A 745 7.58 -6.99 -60.23
N ILE A 746 6.48 -6.58 -59.68
CA ILE A 746 5.14 -7.12 -59.97
C ILE A 746 4.21 -5.97 -60.35
N ARG A 747 3.34 -6.24 -61.33
CA ARG A 747 2.37 -5.30 -61.82
C ARG A 747 0.97 -5.94 -61.87
N ASN A 748 -0.07 -5.16 -62.01
CA ASN A 748 -1.42 -5.68 -62.17
C ASN A 748 -1.78 -6.77 -61.17
N THR A 749 -1.47 -6.54 -59.90
CA THR A 749 -1.65 -7.51 -58.81
C THR A 749 -2.81 -7.09 -57.93
N ALA A 750 -3.69 -8.00 -57.58
CA ALA A 750 -4.78 -7.80 -56.65
C ALA A 750 -4.84 -8.96 -55.63
N ILE A 751 -5.39 -8.67 -54.45
CA ILE A 751 -5.53 -9.63 -53.35
C ILE A 751 -6.91 -10.33 -53.44
N LEU A 752 -6.89 -11.67 -53.34
CA LEU A 752 -8.09 -12.46 -53.14
C LEU A 752 -8.09 -12.95 -51.66
N PHE A 753 -9.02 -12.38 -50.87
CA PHE A 753 -9.17 -12.73 -49.46
C PHE A 753 -10.02 -13.98 -49.33
N ASN A 754 -9.40 -15.07 -48.92
CA ASN A 754 -9.96 -16.43 -48.94
C ASN A 754 -10.28 -16.98 -47.53
N ASP A 755 -11.16 -17.98 -47.52
CA ASP A 755 -11.55 -18.73 -46.32
C ASP A 755 -12.15 -17.86 -45.24
N VAL A 756 -12.91 -16.86 -45.61
CA VAL A 756 -13.45 -15.83 -44.71
C VAL A 756 -14.68 -16.35 -43.98
N ASP A 757 -14.60 -16.35 -42.64
CA ASP A 757 -15.77 -16.57 -41.77
C ASP A 757 -16.54 -15.24 -41.60
N TYR A 758 -17.61 -15.06 -42.35
CA TYR A 758 -18.45 -13.88 -42.32
C TYR A 758 -19.01 -13.54 -40.93
N ARG A 759 -19.07 -14.49 -40.00
CA ARG A 759 -19.51 -14.27 -38.62
C ARG A 759 -18.47 -13.50 -37.80
N LYS A 760 -17.20 -13.50 -38.24
CA LYS A 760 -16.09 -12.78 -37.61
C LYS A 760 -15.87 -11.40 -38.19
N LEU A 761 -16.50 -11.07 -39.34
CA LEU A 761 -16.42 -9.73 -39.95
C LEU A 761 -17.30 -8.77 -39.16
N ASN A 762 -16.71 -7.67 -38.69
CA ASN A 762 -17.41 -6.65 -37.96
C ASN A 762 -18.52 -6.01 -38.81
N TYR A 763 -19.71 -5.88 -38.25
CA TYR A 763 -20.79 -5.03 -38.73
C TYR A 763 -20.38 -3.58 -38.54
N GLY A 764 -19.59 -3.02 -39.42
CA GLY A 764 -19.17 -1.63 -39.31
C GLY A 764 -18.50 -1.10 -40.56
N TYR A 765 -19.22 -0.24 -41.28
CA TYR A 765 -18.74 0.60 -42.40
C TYR A 765 -18.16 -0.14 -43.61
N GLY A 766 -19.01 -0.81 -44.36
CA GLY A 766 -18.70 -1.29 -45.70
C GLY A 766 -19.70 -0.68 -46.70
N TYR A 767 -19.58 0.60 -47.03
CA TYR A 767 -20.24 1.15 -48.23
C TYR A 767 -19.64 0.43 -49.44
N GLY A 768 -20.39 -0.50 -50.03
CA GLY A 768 -20.18 -0.85 -51.43
C GLY A 768 -20.35 -2.32 -51.86
N TYR A 769 -20.13 -3.34 -51.01
CA TYR A 769 -20.15 -4.75 -51.51
C TYR A 769 -21.13 -5.70 -50.79
N GLY A 770 -22.01 -5.17 -49.91
CA GLY A 770 -22.91 -6.00 -49.07
C GLY A 770 -24.29 -6.32 -49.66
N TYR A 771 -24.68 -5.82 -50.82
CA TYR A 771 -26.05 -5.95 -51.34
C TYR A 771 -26.40 -7.28 -52.02
N GLY A 772 -25.44 -8.19 -52.22
CA GLY A 772 -25.65 -9.48 -52.93
C GLY A 772 -25.90 -10.72 -52.08
N TYR A 773 -25.50 -10.71 -50.82
CA TYR A 773 -25.41 -11.94 -50.00
C TYR A 773 -26.66 -12.23 -49.13
N GLY A 774 -27.58 -11.30 -48.98
CA GLY A 774 -28.81 -11.52 -48.19
C GLY A 774 -29.90 -12.37 -48.88
N TYR A 775 -29.78 -12.60 -50.19
CA TYR A 775 -30.83 -13.31 -50.95
C TYR A 775 -30.59 -14.82 -51.15
N TYR A 776 -29.40 -15.36 -50.80
CA TYR A 776 -29.07 -16.77 -51.05
C TYR A 776 -28.70 -17.54 -49.79
N SER A 777 -29.41 -17.31 -48.69
CA SER A 777 -29.20 -18.05 -47.43
C SER A 777 -30.18 -19.22 -47.32
N ASP A 778 -30.10 -20.15 -48.26
CA ASP A 778 -30.84 -21.44 -48.17
C ASP A 778 -30.23 -22.46 -47.22
N ASP A 779 -29.10 -22.15 -46.54
CA ASP A 779 -28.44 -23.07 -45.59
C ASP A 779 -28.70 -22.72 -44.10
N MET A 780 -29.70 -21.87 -43.80
CA MET A 780 -30.13 -21.62 -42.42
C MET A 780 -31.42 -22.37 -42.05
N GLU A 781 -31.60 -23.55 -42.57
CA GLU A 781 -32.71 -24.43 -42.12
C GLU A 781 -32.43 -25.00 -40.73
N ASN A 782 -33.31 -24.69 -39.78
CA ASN A 782 -33.68 -25.45 -38.59
C ASN A 782 -32.55 -25.88 -37.63
N GLN A 783 -31.85 -24.94 -37.05
CA GLN A 783 -31.14 -25.23 -35.79
C GLN A 783 -31.97 -24.67 -34.61
N PRO A 784 -32.25 -25.50 -33.56
CA PRO A 784 -32.92 -25.08 -32.35
C PRO A 784 -32.17 -23.93 -31.72
N TRP A 785 -32.86 -22.94 -31.15
CA TRP A 785 -32.32 -21.69 -30.61
C TRP A 785 -31.16 -21.89 -29.62
N TRP A 786 -31.06 -23.01 -28.89
CA TRP A 786 -29.94 -23.33 -27.97
C TRP A 786 -28.64 -23.73 -28.68
N LYS A 787 -28.68 -24.15 -29.96
CA LYS A 787 -27.46 -24.40 -30.76
C LYS A 787 -26.87 -23.13 -31.35
N LYS A 788 -27.60 -22.00 -31.32
CA LYS A 788 -27.06 -20.67 -31.68
C LYS A 788 -26.04 -20.15 -30.66
N PHE A 789 -25.96 -20.77 -29.46
CA PHE A 789 -25.02 -20.45 -28.37
C PHE A 789 -23.90 -21.50 -28.20
N LYS A 790 -23.67 -22.40 -29.16
CA LYS A 790 -22.48 -23.23 -29.11
C LYS A 790 -21.24 -22.40 -29.50
N PHE A 791 -20.44 -22.19 -28.46
CA PHE A 791 -19.18 -21.50 -28.32
C PHE A 791 -18.07 -22.05 -29.21
#